data_213a6edd28e8ebc2e762b391b6be96cc
#
_entry.id   213a6edd28e8ebc2e762b391b6be96cc
#
_cell.length_a   1.000
_cell.length_b   1.000
_cell.length_c   1.000
_cell.angle_alpha   90.00
_cell.angle_beta   90.00
_cell.angle_gamma   90.00
#
_symmetry.space_group_name_H-M   'P 1'
#
loop_
_entity.id
_entity.type
_entity.pdbx_description
1 polymer ?
#
loop_
_entity_poly.entity_id
_entity_poly.type
_entity_poly.pdbx_seq_one_letter_code
_entity_poly.pdbx_strand_id
1 'polypeptide(L)'
;ASDKYEATVLLSRISDPSSFLLGGQPRQLTDNTNMLGSRVQIQVGDFVKVGGTFVNAHHSYTRAQAFSDDIFKGDLLGVQREEPVSVIEIRIKDDSPEDGEGGGALFASDILIRDLDGNQTRGSEIGFRAQVEGGFQRRGFLAADGNEVIRLSFDLTHFTYTGPDPSQIESATVELVVANDYLVEMASDRQTGLGGPVATAGAPIFLPMARAEDNVRDGSNQRVVVLDYGLPTANQIVGFTLELTDLEGLEGYLEVDLNHRFRQYPNPRLEQHHVASEQAQAWMGNLSKKAYPYFAQFEAFSVDPDYTTGIDVVDETGRIEYGRDLQRYEFVDDNDDQDRRPDWRRKGWGFGDREIFPGWDENNDFISDFNQNDSEISPNRVADYDEPFLRFHTDRPEFLYGIDQNHNGWIDRFENDEVADLPYKRDREGFNIYGGAFLAPGVRLTLGVQRVEQIAADGHNRAVYLLGLADRDFGRWGRVRVFEDLRRVEDSIRDDLLQWLQPPNTRGDLFPVRDPLAAPDTWINTSFVGWGLEPVPGLKIDHTFKWTFHHQRLERRFLALRGLRDQASFFGIVNKIEYRLNLGGITLLPGWKSEFLRRTPTLAQDAQAREWSQFFMALARVPVLRRSYLEGGFEYQVFSQRQDPTPPGAENSFNGLVAALQLTNVSEYLGYRLTTLAGLQLTRRRFEIEATQTNTRGFMTIFAGVQ
;
A
#
# COMPACT_ATOMS: atom_id res chain seq x y z
N ALA A 1 -8.49 15.74 -35.76
CA ALA A 1 -7.53 15.17 -34.82
C ALA A 1 -7.10 13.82 -35.41
N SER A 2 -5.83 13.59 -35.61
CA SER A 2 -5.39 12.26 -36.03
C SER A 2 -5.23 11.42 -34.76
N ASP A 3 -5.88 10.28 -34.69
CA ASP A 3 -5.77 9.31 -33.59
C ASP A 3 -4.37 8.66 -33.51
N LYS A 4 -3.37 9.26 -34.16
CA LYS A 4 -2.02 8.70 -34.31
C LYS A 4 -1.03 9.14 -33.25
N TYR A 5 -1.35 10.13 -32.46
CA TYR A 5 -0.50 10.58 -31.36
C TYR A 5 -1.33 11.14 -30.21
N GLU A 6 -0.90 10.83 -29.02
CA GLU A 6 -1.45 11.34 -27.79
C GLU A 6 -0.31 11.97 -26.98
N ALA A 7 -0.55 13.11 -26.38
CA ALA A 7 0.40 13.76 -25.48
C ALA A 7 -0.35 14.28 -24.26
N THR A 8 0.17 13.92 -23.10
CA THR A 8 -0.31 14.38 -21.80
C THR A 8 0.81 15.12 -21.09
N VAL A 9 0.51 16.27 -20.50
CA VAL A 9 1.45 17.03 -19.67
C VAL A 9 0.79 17.30 -18.34
N LEU A 10 1.48 17.03 -17.25
CA LEU A 10 1.07 17.28 -15.88
C LEU A 10 2.05 18.25 -15.23
N LEU A 11 1.52 19.31 -14.64
CA LEU A 11 2.24 20.22 -13.77
C LEU A 11 1.49 20.27 -12.46
N SER A 12 2.15 19.90 -11.38
CA SER A 12 1.53 19.81 -10.07
C SER A 12 2.48 20.25 -8.98
N ARG A 13 1.90 20.69 -7.88
CA ARG A 13 2.57 20.90 -6.61
C ARG A 13 2.08 19.83 -5.66
N ILE A 14 2.99 19.03 -5.11
CA ILE A 14 2.66 17.90 -4.22
C ILE A 14 2.89 18.22 -2.74
N SER A 15 3.57 19.32 -2.42
CA SER A 15 3.65 19.82 -1.05
C SER A 15 2.40 20.61 -0.68
N ASP A 16 1.94 20.45 0.55
CA ASP A 16 0.85 21.26 1.11
C ASP A 16 1.38 22.30 2.09
N PRO A 17 1.54 23.55 1.66
CA PRO A 17 1.93 24.63 2.55
C PRO A 17 0.70 25.22 3.23
N SER A 18 0.04 24.49 4.08
CA SER A 18 -1.21 24.93 4.74
C SER A 18 -1.02 25.95 5.86
N SER A 19 0.03 26.78 5.81
CA SER A 19 0.27 27.85 6.78
C SER A 19 -0.80 28.96 6.84
N PHE A 20 -1.91 28.78 6.16
CA PHE A 20 -3.00 29.76 6.12
C PHE A 20 -3.90 29.81 7.36
N LEU A 21 -3.84 28.84 8.28
CA LEU A 21 -4.86 28.68 9.33
C LEU A 21 -4.46 29.03 10.77
N LEU A 22 -3.24 29.42 11.05
CA LEU A 22 -2.80 29.68 12.43
C LEU A 22 -2.32 31.12 12.70
N GLY A 23 -2.97 32.17 12.17
CA GLY A 23 -2.81 33.55 12.62
C GLY A 23 -1.40 34.15 12.55
N GLY A 24 -0.48 33.49 11.87
CA GLY A 24 0.86 33.97 11.58
C GLY A 24 0.91 34.76 10.28
N GLN A 25 1.86 35.69 10.16
CA GLN A 25 2.16 36.34 8.89
C GLN A 25 2.28 35.28 7.79
N PRO A 26 1.74 35.49 6.58
CA PRO A 26 1.90 34.55 5.49
C PRO A 26 3.41 34.40 5.25
N ARG A 27 3.99 33.26 5.66
CA ARG A 27 5.32 32.89 5.22
C ARG A 27 5.24 32.82 3.71
N GLN A 28 6.06 33.57 3.04
CA GLN A 28 6.19 33.46 1.59
C GLN A 28 6.46 31.99 1.30
N LEU A 29 5.62 31.40 0.48
CA LEU A 29 5.73 30.01 0.05
C LEU A 29 6.93 29.87 -0.86
N THR A 30 8.14 29.89 -0.24
CA THR A 30 9.41 29.81 -0.96
C THR A 30 9.81 28.38 -1.25
N ASP A 31 9.42 27.47 -0.37
CA ASP A 31 9.85 26.08 -0.39
C ASP A 31 8.72 25.17 -0.85
N ASN A 32 8.95 24.42 -1.92
CA ASN A 32 7.93 23.59 -2.55
C ASN A 32 8.50 22.25 -3.00
N THR A 33 7.62 21.24 -3.08
CA THR A 33 7.85 20.05 -3.88
C THR A 33 6.91 20.10 -5.09
N ASN A 34 7.46 20.12 -6.28
CA ASN A 34 6.72 20.19 -7.52
C ASN A 34 6.88 18.89 -8.30
N MET A 35 5.93 18.61 -9.18
CA MET A 35 6.00 17.49 -10.11
C MET A 35 5.70 17.98 -11.53
N LEU A 36 6.59 17.62 -12.46
CA LEU A 36 6.40 17.75 -13.89
C LEU A 36 6.29 16.34 -14.48
N GLY A 37 5.20 16.06 -15.17
CA GLY A 37 5.00 14.82 -15.90
C GLY A 37 4.69 15.09 -17.37
N SER A 38 5.21 14.26 -18.25
CA SER A 38 4.80 14.22 -19.65
C SER A 38 4.79 12.79 -20.15
N ARG A 39 3.80 12.48 -20.97
CA ARG A 39 3.69 11.21 -21.68
C ARG A 39 3.33 11.50 -23.13
N VAL A 40 4.06 10.90 -24.05
CA VAL A 40 3.81 10.98 -25.49
C VAL A 40 3.69 9.57 -26.02
N GLN A 41 2.66 9.31 -26.80
CA GLN A 41 2.45 8.04 -27.49
C GLN A 41 2.20 8.31 -28.98
N ILE A 42 2.80 7.48 -29.83
CA ILE A 42 2.71 7.58 -31.29
C ILE A 42 2.31 6.24 -31.85
N GLN A 43 1.23 6.22 -32.65
CA GLN A 43 0.82 5.06 -33.40
C GLN A 43 1.70 4.92 -34.67
N VAL A 44 2.42 3.83 -34.76
CA VAL A 44 3.28 3.51 -35.91
C VAL A 44 2.64 2.36 -36.71
N GLY A 45 2.07 2.68 -37.86
CA GLY A 45 1.26 1.72 -38.62
C GLY A 45 -0.05 1.37 -37.86
N ASP A 46 -0.53 0.14 -38.08
CA ASP A 46 -1.82 -0.29 -37.58
C ASP A 46 -1.73 -1.06 -36.23
N PHE A 47 -0.54 -1.56 -35.88
CA PHE A 47 -0.37 -2.53 -34.79
C PHE A 47 0.60 -2.08 -33.69
N VAL A 48 1.40 -1.04 -33.93
CA VAL A 48 2.46 -0.67 -32.98
C VAL A 48 2.22 0.73 -32.46
N LYS A 49 2.30 0.87 -31.12
CA LYS A 49 2.42 2.18 -30.46
C LYS A 49 3.77 2.26 -29.77
N VAL A 50 4.40 3.41 -29.88
CA VAL A 50 5.64 3.74 -29.19
C VAL A 50 5.39 4.91 -28.28
N GLY A 51 5.82 4.83 -27.04
CA GLY A 51 5.61 5.87 -26.06
C GLY A 51 6.89 6.24 -25.33
N GLY A 52 6.88 7.45 -24.79
CA GLY A 52 7.89 7.92 -23.85
C GLY A 52 7.22 8.63 -22.70
N THR A 53 7.73 8.39 -21.51
CA THR A 53 7.27 8.99 -20.26
C THR A 53 8.43 9.73 -19.61
N PHE A 54 8.19 10.93 -19.13
CA PHE A 54 9.12 11.68 -18.32
C PHE A 54 8.37 12.19 -17.10
N VAL A 55 8.85 11.85 -15.91
CA VAL A 55 8.34 12.36 -14.64
C VAL A 55 9.52 12.91 -13.84
N ASN A 56 9.37 14.10 -13.33
CA ASN A 56 10.36 14.71 -12.45
C ASN A 56 9.63 15.33 -11.25
N ALA A 57 9.88 14.82 -10.08
CA ALA A 57 9.47 15.41 -8.82
C ALA A 57 10.70 16.07 -8.19
N HIS A 58 10.61 17.36 -7.84
CA HIS A 58 11.75 18.13 -7.35
C HIS A 58 11.37 19.16 -6.30
N HIS A 59 12.29 19.41 -5.41
CA HIS A 59 12.20 20.54 -4.50
C HIS A 59 12.58 21.83 -5.22
N SER A 60 11.90 22.91 -4.93
CA SER A 60 12.23 24.24 -5.44
C SER A 60 12.20 25.27 -4.33
N TYR A 61 13.21 26.15 -4.36
CA TYR A 61 13.35 27.28 -3.47
C TYR A 61 13.18 28.58 -4.26
N THR A 62 12.03 29.22 -4.12
CA THR A 62 11.66 30.44 -4.86
C THR A 62 11.99 31.73 -4.12
N ARG A 63 13.20 31.93 -3.59
CA ARG A 63 13.64 33.27 -3.28
C ARG A 63 14.12 33.93 -4.57
N ALA A 64 13.65 35.12 -4.81
CA ALA A 64 13.62 35.91 -6.05
C ALA A 64 14.92 36.04 -6.87
N GLN A 65 15.95 35.27 -6.69
CA GLN A 65 17.23 35.37 -7.37
C GLN A 65 17.98 34.08 -7.67
N ALA A 66 17.49 32.92 -7.28
CA ALA A 66 18.23 31.69 -7.48
C ALA A 66 17.31 30.59 -8.03
N PHE A 67 17.10 30.58 -9.34
CA PHE A 67 16.91 29.31 -10.00
C PHE A 67 18.25 28.58 -10.02
N SER A 68 18.30 27.33 -9.59
CA SER A 68 19.48 26.51 -9.83
C SER A 68 19.72 26.40 -11.34
N ASP A 69 20.95 26.15 -11.74
CA ASP A 69 21.29 26.01 -13.16
C ASP A 69 20.52 24.85 -13.85
N ASP A 70 19.98 23.93 -13.07
CA ASP A 70 19.20 22.77 -13.56
C ASP A 70 18.00 22.47 -12.65
N ILE A 71 16.84 22.97 -13.04
CA ILE A 71 15.60 22.80 -12.31
C ILE A 71 15.20 21.33 -12.11
N PHE A 72 15.65 20.42 -12.98
CA PHE A 72 15.30 19.00 -12.90
C PHE A 72 16.10 18.24 -11.84
N LYS A 73 17.21 18.78 -11.38
CA LYS A 73 17.97 18.24 -10.25
C LYS A 73 17.45 18.74 -8.90
N GLY A 74 16.55 19.71 -8.92
CA GLY A 74 15.97 20.33 -7.73
C GLY A 74 16.94 21.22 -6.97
N ASP A 75 16.43 21.84 -5.92
CA ASP A 75 17.16 22.75 -5.05
C ASP A 75 17.10 22.31 -3.59
N LEU A 76 18.12 22.66 -2.82
CA LEU A 76 18.04 22.62 -1.37
C LEU A 76 17.06 23.70 -0.88
N LEU A 77 16.23 23.34 0.09
CA LEU A 77 15.28 24.26 0.70
C LEU A 77 15.96 25.28 1.63
N GLY A 78 15.26 26.37 1.95
CA GLY A 78 15.80 27.44 2.76
C GLY A 78 16.39 26.97 4.07
N VAL A 79 15.68 26.11 4.80
CA VAL A 79 16.14 25.56 6.09
C VAL A 79 17.41 24.70 5.94
N GLN A 80 17.55 23.98 4.83
CA GLN A 80 18.71 23.13 4.55
C GLN A 80 19.97 23.95 4.21
N ARG A 81 19.80 25.21 3.75
CA ARG A 81 20.88 26.12 3.38
C ARG A 81 21.42 26.97 4.55
N GLU A 82 20.71 26.98 5.69
CA GLU A 82 21.06 27.92 6.79
C GLU A 82 22.35 27.52 7.53
N GLU A 83 22.66 26.21 7.58
CA GLU A 83 23.81 25.72 8.34
C GLU A 83 24.55 24.61 7.60
N PRO A 84 25.90 24.52 7.75
CA PRO A 84 26.66 23.43 7.16
C PRO A 84 26.42 22.10 7.88
N VAL A 85 26.80 20.99 7.25
CA VAL A 85 26.81 19.66 7.87
C VAL A 85 27.95 19.57 8.86
N SER A 86 27.64 19.17 10.09
CA SER A 86 28.64 18.99 11.14
C SER A 86 28.93 17.52 11.42
N VAL A 87 27.97 16.63 11.26
CA VAL A 87 28.13 15.21 11.53
C VAL A 87 27.53 14.40 10.37
N ILE A 88 28.29 13.45 9.86
CA ILE A 88 27.82 12.44 8.91
C ILE A 88 27.83 11.09 9.61
N GLU A 89 26.69 10.42 9.62
CA GLU A 89 26.53 9.10 10.22
C GLU A 89 26.23 8.03 9.17
N ILE A 90 26.83 6.88 9.33
CA ILE A 90 26.60 5.70 8.49
C ILE A 90 26.15 4.55 9.36
N ARG A 91 25.17 3.79 8.87
CA ARG A 91 24.79 2.49 9.43
C ARG A 91 25.07 1.41 8.41
N ILE A 92 25.66 0.32 8.88
CA ILE A 92 25.81 -0.91 8.11
C ILE A 92 25.04 -1.98 8.86
N LYS A 93 24.11 -2.60 8.17
CA LYS A 93 23.20 -3.62 8.67
C LYS A 93 23.31 -4.88 7.83
N ASP A 94 22.78 -5.95 8.36
CA ASP A 94 22.35 -7.12 7.63
C ASP A 94 21.11 -6.76 6.79
N ASP A 95 21.14 -7.03 5.48
CA ASP A 95 20.00 -6.76 4.59
C ASP A 95 18.91 -7.84 4.73
N SER A 96 19.31 -9.05 5.17
CA SER A 96 18.41 -10.19 5.42
C SER A 96 18.45 -10.69 6.87
N PRO A 97 18.17 -9.87 7.89
CA PRO A 97 18.47 -10.14 9.31
C PRO A 97 17.74 -11.36 9.89
N GLU A 98 16.74 -11.88 9.21
CA GLU A 98 15.92 -12.99 9.69
C GLU A 98 16.28 -14.35 9.10
N ASP A 99 17.25 -14.43 8.19
CA ASP A 99 17.69 -15.70 7.61
C ASP A 99 18.53 -16.53 8.59
N GLY A 100 19.02 -15.89 9.67
CA GLY A 100 19.81 -16.50 10.73
C GLY A 100 21.26 -16.76 10.33
N GLU A 101 21.73 -16.11 9.25
CA GLU A 101 23.07 -16.27 8.72
C GLU A 101 23.86 -14.95 8.84
N GLY A 102 25.12 -14.93 8.38
CA GLY A 102 25.99 -13.78 8.59
C GLY A 102 25.66 -12.61 7.67
N GLY A 103 25.48 -11.42 8.24
CA GLY A 103 25.17 -10.19 7.55
C GLY A 103 26.38 -9.37 7.10
N GLY A 104 26.20 -8.06 6.98
CA GLY A 104 27.21 -7.15 6.44
C GLY A 104 28.56 -7.17 7.16
N ALA A 105 29.64 -7.13 6.41
CA ALA A 105 31.00 -7.06 6.90
C ALA A 105 31.67 -5.74 6.52
N LEU A 106 32.23 -5.02 7.50
CA LEU A 106 33.00 -3.79 7.33
C LEU A 106 34.48 -4.05 7.58
N PHE A 107 35.33 -3.81 6.58
CA PHE A 107 36.80 -4.00 6.67
C PHE A 107 37.50 -2.65 6.89
N ALA A 108 37.07 -1.58 6.25
CA ALA A 108 37.67 -0.28 6.39
C ALA A 108 36.65 0.82 6.08
N SER A 109 36.90 2.03 6.61
CA SER A 109 36.15 3.25 6.31
C SER A 109 37.10 4.43 6.25
N ASP A 110 36.86 5.36 5.34
CA ASP A 110 37.55 6.64 5.23
C ASP A 110 36.59 7.72 4.75
N ILE A 111 36.92 8.99 4.92
CA ILE A 111 36.18 10.13 4.41
C ILE A 111 37.10 11.01 3.56
N LEU A 112 36.62 11.40 2.38
CA LEU A 112 37.26 12.34 1.49
C LEU A 112 36.47 13.67 1.50
N ILE A 113 37.09 14.75 1.85
CA ILE A 113 36.49 16.05 1.96
C ILE A 113 37.12 16.98 0.90
N ARG A 114 36.26 17.62 0.12
CA ARG A 114 36.66 18.66 -0.83
C ARG A 114 36.23 20.02 -0.29
N ASP A 115 37.18 20.97 -0.27
CA ASP A 115 36.91 22.34 0.16
C ASP A 115 36.47 23.24 -1.02
N LEU A 116 36.05 24.45 -0.71
CA LEU A 116 35.60 25.47 -1.69
C LEU A 116 36.71 25.92 -2.65
N ASP A 117 37.98 25.70 -2.30
CA ASP A 117 39.15 26.00 -3.15
C ASP A 117 39.50 24.81 -4.06
N GLY A 118 38.78 23.70 -3.94
CA GLY A 118 38.97 22.48 -4.71
C GLY A 118 40.05 21.54 -4.16
N ASN A 119 40.64 21.82 -2.97
CA ASN A 119 41.58 20.91 -2.35
C ASN A 119 40.85 19.72 -1.76
N GLN A 120 41.48 18.55 -1.86
CA GLN A 120 40.97 17.32 -1.28
C GLN A 120 41.77 16.90 -0.06
N THR A 121 41.07 16.57 1.03
CA THR A 121 41.66 16.10 2.27
C THR A 121 41.07 14.76 2.62
N ARG A 122 41.90 13.74 2.76
CA ARG A 122 41.47 12.40 3.18
C ARG A 122 41.57 12.28 4.70
N GLY A 123 40.55 11.78 5.37
CA GLY A 123 40.51 11.65 6.82
C GLY A 123 41.70 10.87 7.36
N SER A 124 42.07 9.74 6.74
CA SER A 124 43.23 8.94 7.13
C SER A 124 44.57 9.69 7.06
N GLU A 125 44.72 10.65 6.13
CA GLU A 125 45.94 11.45 5.98
C GLU A 125 46.13 12.46 7.12
N ILE A 126 45.02 12.95 7.67
CA ILE A 126 45.02 13.89 8.80
C ILE A 126 44.81 13.20 10.15
N GLY A 127 44.79 11.86 10.17
CA GLY A 127 44.56 11.07 11.39
C GLY A 127 43.12 11.11 11.91
N PHE A 128 42.18 11.63 11.11
CA PHE A 128 40.78 11.65 11.43
C PHE A 128 40.09 10.33 11.00
N ARG A 129 39.36 9.71 11.91
CA ARG A 129 38.64 8.44 11.67
C ARG A 129 37.26 8.51 12.27
N ALA A 130 36.33 7.74 11.69
CA ALA A 130 35.00 7.58 12.25
C ALA A 130 35.06 7.06 13.70
N GLN A 131 34.18 7.55 14.53
CA GLN A 131 33.83 6.88 15.78
C GLN A 131 32.96 5.68 15.42
N VAL A 132 33.32 4.50 15.95
CA VAL A 132 32.65 3.23 15.60
C VAL A 132 31.91 2.71 16.82
N GLU A 133 30.60 2.43 16.65
CA GLU A 133 29.78 1.83 17.67
C GLU A 133 29.09 0.58 17.10
N GLY A 134 28.91 -0.46 17.94
CA GLY A 134 28.28 -1.71 17.56
C GLY A 134 29.12 -2.60 16.67
N GLY A 135 28.48 -3.65 16.16
CA GLY A 135 29.12 -4.69 15.37
C GLY A 135 29.90 -5.74 16.19
N PHE A 136 29.95 -6.94 15.66
CA PHE A 136 30.74 -8.04 16.26
C PHE A 136 32.14 -8.08 15.68
N GLN A 137 33.17 -7.98 16.54
CA GLN A 137 34.56 -8.08 16.08
C GLN A 137 34.87 -9.48 15.57
N ARG A 138 35.24 -9.61 14.32
CA ARG A 138 35.72 -10.81 13.66
C ARG A 138 37.21 -10.68 13.31
N ARG A 139 37.81 -11.71 12.73
CA ARG A 139 39.21 -11.60 12.27
C ARG A 139 39.30 -10.69 11.04
N GLY A 140 39.69 -9.43 11.25
CA GLY A 140 39.98 -8.48 10.19
C GLY A 140 38.81 -7.63 9.75
N PHE A 141 37.60 -7.76 10.34
CA PHE A 141 36.42 -6.96 10.02
C PHE A 141 35.46 -6.88 11.20
N LEU A 142 34.50 -5.95 11.12
CA LEU A 142 33.32 -5.89 11.96
C LEU A 142 32.14 -6.52 11.21
N ALA A 143 31.35 -7.34 11.90
CA ALA A 143 30.16 -7.98 11.34
C ALA A 143 28.88 -7.36 11.91
N ALA A 144 27.91 -7.12 11.04
CA ALA A 144 26.55 -6.74 11.36
C ALA A 144 25.62 -7.93 11.09
N ASP A 145 25.62 -8.90 12.01
CA ASP A 145 24.85 -10.14 11.86
C ASP A 145 23.45 -9.95 12.47
N GLY A 146 22.39 -10.26 11.73
CA GLY A 146 21.01 -10.18 12.19
C GLY A 146 20.58 -8.75 12.54
N ASN A 147 20.17 -8.52 13.78
CA ASN A 147 19.74 -7.19 14.24
C ASN A 147 20.89 -6.29 14.72
N GLU A 148 22.15 -6.74 14.63
CA GLU A 148 23.30 -5.92 15.00
C GLU A 148 23.55 -4.83 13.93
N VAL A 149 23.93 -3.65 14.39
CA VAL A 149 24.17 -2.48 13.52
C VAL A 149 25.58 -1.94 13.81
N ILE A 150 26.39 -1.76 12.77
CA ILE A 150 27.64 -1.00 12.84
C ILE A 150 27.29 0.45 12.54
N ARG A 151 27.55 1.34 13.48
CA ARG A 151 27.39 2.79 13.30
C ARG A 151 28.76 3.44 13.21
N LEU A 152 28.96 4.24 12.17
CA LEU A 152 30.12 5.11 11.98
C LEU A 152 29.67 6.55 12.09
N SER A 153 30.38 7.36 12.88
CA SER A 153 30.12 8.80 13.00
C SER A 153 31.38 9.60 12.66
N PHE A 154 31.24 10.46 11.66
CA PHE A 154 32.28 11.42 11.24
C PHE A 154 31.86 12.81 11.74
N ASP A 155 32.32 13.18 12.94
CA ASP A 155 32.06 14.50 13.53
C ASP A 155 33.14 15.48 13.09
N LEU A 156 32.81 16.33 12.13
CA LEU A 156 33.69 17.36 11.51
C LEU A 156 33.96 18.53 12.45
N THR A 157 33.35 18.56 13.64
CA THR A 157 33.59 19.57 14.69
C THR A 157 34.44 19.00 15.83
N HIS A 158 34.73 17.72 15.81
CA HIS A 158 35.53 17.08 16.86
C HIS A 158 36.97 17.57 16.88
N PHE A 159 37.56 17.66 18.05
CA PHE A 159 38.91 18.22 18.23
C PHE A 159 40.04 17.49 17.48
N THR A 160 39.81 16.21 17.11
CA THR A 160 40.75 15.43 16.28
C THR A 160 40.64 15.73 14.79
N TYR A 161 39.59 16.41 14.38
CA TYR A 161 39.42 16.81 12.98
C TYR A 161 40.22 18.08 12.72
N THR A 162 41.23 18.00 11.87
CA THR A 162 42.11 19.11 11.50
C THR A 162 41.95 19.53 10.03
N GLY A 163 40.89 19.06 9.38
CA GLY A 163 40.54 19.42 8.01
C GLY A 163 39.84 20.79 7.87
N PRO A 164 39.27 21.10 6.70
CA PRO A 164 38.55 22.35 6.45
C PRO A 164 37.36 22.52 7.43
N ASP A 165 37.12 23.76 7.85
CA ASP A 165 35.91 24.09 8.64
C ASP A 165 34.66 23.60 7.89
N PRO A 166 33.62 23.07 8.57
CA PRO A 166 32.40 22.60 7.92
C PRO A 166 31.79 23.61 6.93
N SER A 167 31.89 24.91 7.20
CA SER A 167 31.40 25.96 6.30
C SER A 167 32.27 26.16 5.04
N GLN A 168 33.44 25.54 4.96
CA GLN A 168 34.34 25.57 3.81
C GLN A 168 34.28 24.28 2.97
N ILE A 169 33.40 23.35 3.28
CA ILE A 169 33.30 22.06 2.59
C ILE A 169 32.37 22.19 1.39
N GLU A 170 32.84 21.79 0.20
CA GLU A 170 32.06 21.69 -1.03
C GLU A 170 31.34 20.33 -1.13
N SER A 171 32.06 19.26 -0.77
CA SER A 171 31.49 17.88 -0.79
C SER A 171 32.20 16.99 0.23
N ALA A 172 31.48 15.98 0.69
CA ALA A 172 32.00 14.91 1.54
C ALA A 172 31.61 13.56 0.95
N THR A 173 32.60 12.71 0.72
CA THR A 173 32.45 11.37 0.16
C THR A 173 32.97 10.36 1.18
N VAL A 174 32.19 9.35 1.51
CA VAL A 174 32.61 8.27 2.39
C VAL A 174 32.94 7.05 1.55
N GLU A 175 34.12 6.47 1.81
CA GLU A 175 34.59 5.22 1.20
C GLU A 175 34.52 4.11 2.23
N LEU A 176 33.82 3.02 1.90
CA LEU A 176 33.67 1.85 2.74
C LEU A 176 34.18 0.61 2.01
N VAL A 177 34.95 -0.23 2.68
CA VAL A 177 35.24 -1.58 2.19
C VAL A 177 34.31 -2.54 2.89
N VAL A 178 33.32 -3.04 2.15
CA VAL A 178 32.25 -3.89 2.66
C VAL A 178 32.18 -5.22 1.89
N ALA A 179 31.58 -6.21 2.50
CA ALA A 179 31.30 -7.51 1.90
C ALA A 179 30.08 -8.15 2.55
N ASN A 180 29.69 -9.29 2.03
CA ASN A 180 28.57 -10.12 2.45
C ASN A 180 27.21 -9.42 2.22
N ASP A 181 26.20 -9.78 2.98
CA ASP A 181 24.84 -9.27 2.88
C ASP A 181 24.70 -7.95 3.66
N TYR A 182 25.04 -6.83 3.02
CA TYR A 182 25.02 -5.52 3.65
C TYR A 182 23.97 -4.58 3.08
N LEU A 183 23.35 -3.82 3.99
CA LEU A 183 22.63 -2.58 3.70
C LEU A 183 23.37 -1.41 4.35
N VAL A 184 23.80 -0.43 3.54
CA VAL A 184 24.43 0.80 4.00
C VAL A 184 23.44 1.94 3.95
N GLU A 185 23.20 2.58 5.07
CA GLU A 185 22.36 3.76 5.21
C GLU A 185 23.20 4.97 5.67
N MET A 186 22.80 6.17 5.26
CA MET A 186 23.51 7.40 5.60
C MET A 186 22.55 8.46 6.13
N ALA A 187 22.99 9.23 7.11
CA ALA A 187 22.29 10.38 7.68
C ALA A 187 23.26 11.50 8.04
N SER A 188 22.72 12.64 8.43
CA SER A 188 23.48 13.73 9.06
C SER A 188 22.64 14.46 10.11
N ASP A 189 23.28 15.41 10.79
CA ASP A 189 22.62 16.35 11.68
C ASP A 189 21.62 17.29 10.96
N ARG A 190 21.61 17.32 9.62
CA ARG A 190 20.63 18.09 8.80
C ARG A 190 19.41 17.25 8.40
N GLN A 191 19.44 15.95 8.64
CA GLN A 191 18.47 14.97 8.21
C GLN A 191 17.79 14.36 9.43
N THR A 192 16.89 15.13 10.05
CA THR A 192 16.27 14.78 11.33
C THR A 192 14.75 14.69 11.21
N GLY A 193 14.14 13.79 11.98
CA GLY A 193 12.70 13.64 12.04
C GLY A 193 11.98 14.81 12.69
N LEU A 194 10.84 15.19 12.14
CA LEU A 194 10.02 16.32 12.59
C LEU A 194 8.87 15.91 13.52
N GLY A 195 8.41 14.71 13.44
CA GLY A 195 7.22 14.23 14.13
C GLY A 195 7.44 12.85 14.73
N GLY A 196 7.40 12.78 16.02
CA GLY A 196 7.45 11.53 16.78
C GLY A 196 7.24 11.83 18.25
N PRO A 197 7.16 10.82 19.11
CA PRO A 197 7.26 11.03 20.55
C PRO A 197 8.47 11.92 20.83
N VAL A 198 8.35 12.84 21.76
CA VAL A 198 9.40 13.85 22.13
C VAL A 198 10.81 13.24 22.27
N ALA A 199 10.91 11.95 22.55
CA ALA A 199 12.16 11.19 22.68
C ALA A 199 12.89 10.93 21.35
N THR A 200 12.24 11.07 20.19
CA THR A 200 12.83 10.86 18.86
C THR A 200 12.93 12.15 18.02
N ALA A 201 12.42 13.25 18.52
CA ALA A 201 12.56 14.53 17.86
C ALA A 201 14.04 14.93 17.78
N GLY A 202 14.54 15.16 16.57
CA GLY A 202 15.94 15.48 16.32
C GLY A 202 16.89 14.30 16.14
N ALA A 203 16.39 13.06 16.18
CA ALA A 203 17.21 11.90 15.83
C ALA A 203 17.49 11.88 14.31
N PRO A 204 18.72 11.52 13.86
CA PRO A 204 19.02 11.40 12.44
C PRO A 204 18.15 10.33 11.77
N ILE A 205 17.62 10.65 10.61
CA ILE A 205 16.91 9.69 9.75
C ILE A 205 17.88 9.16 8.71
N PHE A 206 18.04 7.85 8.68
CA PHE A 206 18.96 7.17 7.79
C PHE A 206 18.27 6.79 6.49
N LEU A 207 18.85 7.19 5.36
CA LEU A 207 18.38 6.81 4.03
C LEU A 207 19.30 5.73 3.44
N PRO A 208 18.74 4.72 2.76
CA PRO A 208 19.53 3.69 2.09
C PRO A 208 20.38 4.31 0.98
N MET A 209 21.66 3.91 0.91
CA MET A 209 22.64 4.41 -0.04
C MET A 209 23.24 3.31 -0.91
N ALA A 210 23.44 2.14 -0.35
CA ALA A 210 23.98 1.00 -1.08
C ALA A 210 23.60 -0.30 -0.38
N ARG A 211 23.41 -1.35 -1.18
CA ARG A 211 23.19 -2.69 -0.66
C ARG A 211 23.99 -3.74 -1.46
N ALA A 212 24.11 -4.93 -0.91
CA ALA A 212 24.65 -6.07 -1.60
C ALA A 212 23.74 -6.47 -2.78
N GLU A 213 24.33 -7.02 -3.83
CA GLU A 213 23.58 -7.55 -4.95
C GLU A 213 22.98 -8.93 -4.66
N ASP A 214 23.69 -9.71 -3.82
CA ASP A 214 23.32 -11.08 -3.44
C ASP A 214 23.54 -11.28 -1.93
N ASN A 215 22.83 -12.24 -1.35
CA ASN A 215 23.07 -12.70 0.03
C ASN A 215 24.32 -13.59 0.12
N VAL A 216 25.49 -12.98 -0.06
CA VAL A 216 26.83 -13.64 0.03
C VAL A 216 27.32 -13.65 1.48
N ARG A 217 28.06 -14.68 1.88
CA ARG A 217 28.48 -14.89 3.28
C ARG A 217 29.97 -15.20 3.46
N ASP A 218 30.67 -15.39 2.37
CA ASP A 218 32.06 -15.83 2.35
C ASP A 218 33.07 -14.71 2.01
N GLY A 219 32.58 -13.48 1.89
CA GLY A 219 33.40 -12.33 1.53
C GLY A 219 33.77 -12.24 0.05
N SER A 220 33.22 -13.11 -0.81
CA SER A 220 33.55 -13.13 -2.23
C SER A 220 33.13 -11.87 -2.98
N ASN A 221 32.12 -11.13 -2.45
CA ASN A 221 31.62 -9.86 -2.99
C ASN A 221 32.30 -8.63 -2.36
N GLN A 222 33.48 -8.78 -1.73
CA GLN A 222 34.16 -7.63 -1.14
C GLN A 222 34.44 -6.54 -2.17
N ARG A 223 33.97 -5.32 -1.88
CA ARG A 223 34.15 -4.15 -2.75
C ARG A 223 34.32 -2.85 -1.98
N VAL A 224 34.81 -1.82 -2.67
CA VAL A 224 34.78 -0.44 -2.17
C VAL A 224 33.47 0.19 -2.60
N VAL A 225 32.69 0.64 -1.65
CA VAL A 225 31.50 1.45 -1.87
C VAL A 225 31.83 2.91 -1.60
N VAL A 226 31.54 3.76 -2.57
CA VAL A 226 31.80 5.20 -2.54
C VAL A 226 30.46 5.93 -2.43
N LEU A 227 30.29 6.71 -1.37
CA LEU A 227 29.02 7.35 -1.02
C LEU A 227 29.20 8.86 -0.94
N ASP A 228 28.67 9.59 -1.91
CA ASP A 228 28.63 11.05 -1.87
C ASP A 228 27.47 11.50 -0.98
N TYR A 229 27.78 12.24 0.08
CA TYR A 229 26.76 12.76 0.95
C TYR A 229 26.01 13.94 0.29
N GLY A 230 24.68 13.93 0.44
CA GLY A 230 23.80 15.00 0.01
C GLY A 230 22.36 14.76 0.48
N LEU A 231 21.60 15.84 0.57
CA LEU A 231 20.18 15.81 0.88
C LEU A 231 19.38 15.58 -0.40
N PRO A 232 18.33 14.74 -0.40
CA PRO A 232 17.48 14.52 -1.57
C PRO A 232 16.88 15.82 -2.10
N THR A 233 16.96 16.05 -3.40
CA THR A 233 16.44 17.25 -4.06
C THR A 233 15.50 16.95 -5.21
N ALA A 234 15.69 15.83 -5.91
CA ALA A 234 14.79 15.43 -6.98
C ALA A 234 14.81 13.92 -7.23
N ASN A 235 13.69 13.45 -7.78
CA ASN A 235 13.52 12.11 -8.32
C ASN A 235 12.98 12.22 -9.75
N GLN A 236 13.67 11.62 -10.70
CA GLN A 236 13.35 11.65 -12.12
C GLN A 236 13.17 10.25 -12.67
N ILE A 237 12.14 10.05 -13.49
CA ILE A 237 11.88 8.80 -14.19
C ILE A 237 11.79 9.11 -15.69
N VAL A 238 12.51 8.34 -16.48
CA VAL A 238 12.45 8.37 -17.93
C VAL A 238 12.05 6.98 -18.42
N GLY A 239 10.84 6.88 -18.96
CA GLY A 239 10.26 5.63 -19.42
C GLY A 239 10.16 5.55 -20.94
N PHE A 240 10.29 4.35 -21.46
CA PHE A 240 10.02 4.00 -22.83
C PHE A 240 9.00 2.87 -22.87
N THR A 241 7.96 3.01 -23.72
CA THR A 241 6.93 1.99 -23.90
C THR A 241 6.79 1.55 -25.34
N LEU A 242 6.61 0.25 -25.54
CA LEU A 242 6.27 -0.36 -26.81
C LEU A 242 5.03 -1.22 -26.64
N GLU A 243 3.97 -0.92 -27.38
CA GLU A 243 2.72 -1.66 -27.37
C GLU A 243 2.48 -2.29 -28.76
N LEU A 244 2.20 -3.57 -28.78
CA LEU A 244 1.73 -4.30 -29.94
C LEU A 244 0.24 -4.59 -29.78
N THR A 245 -0.58 -4.07 -30.68
CA THR A 245 -2.05 -4.16 -30.61
C THR A 245 -2.58 -5.09 -31.69
N ASP A 246 -3.18 -6.21 -31.28
CA ASP A 246 -3.95 -7.13 -32.14
C ASP A 246 -3.33 -7.50 -33.50
N LEU A 247 -2.07 -7.97 -33.50
CA LEU A 247 -1.49 -8.60 -34.69
C LEU A 247 -1.98 -10.05 -34.76
N GLU A 248 -3.10 -10.28 -35.45
CA GLU A 248 -3.75 -11.58 -35.55
C GLU A 248 -4.04 -12.24 -34.16
N GLY A 249 -4.49 -11.47 -33.19
CA GLY A 249 -4.73 -11.89 -31.81
C GLY A 249 -3.45 -11.99 -30.95
N LEU A 250 -2.32 -11.48 -31.42
CA LEU A 250 -1.11 -11.28 -30.65
C LEU A 250 -1.09 -9.85 -30.11
N GLU A 251 -1.02 -9.70 -28.79
CA GLU A 251 -0.92 -8.43 -28.08
C GLU A 251 0.34 -8.46 -27.22
N GLY A 252 1.03 -7.34 -27.11
CA GLY A 252 2.24 -7.25 -26.29
C GLY A 252 2.45 -5.85 -25.74
N TYR A 253 3.15 -5.77 -24.64
CA TYR A 253 3.55 -4.53 -23.99
C TYR A 253 4.95 -4.68 -23.42
N LEU A 254 5.78 -3.68 -23.61
CA LEU A 254 7.12 -3.56 -23.00
C LEU A 254 7.26 -2.15 -22.46
N GLU A 255 7.70 -2.05 -21.23
CA GLU A 255 8.08 -0.80 -20.57
C GLU A 255 9.47 -0.94 -19.98
N VAL A 256 10.26 0.10 -20.10
CA VAL A 256 11.61 0.20 -19.52
C VAL A 256 11.74 1.59 -18.92
N ASP A 257 12.02 1.66 -17.63
CA ASP A 257 12.14 2.89 -16.88
C ASP A 257 13.54 3.04 -16.30
N LEU A 258 14.09 4.24 -16.42
CA LEU A 258 15.33 4.67 -15.79
C LEU A 258 14.97 5.68 -14.70
N ASN A 259 15.33 5.39 -13.48
CA ASN A 259 15.13 6.24 -12.32
C ASN A 259 16.44 6.93 -11.95
N HIS A 260 16.43 8.25 -11.84
CA HIS A 260 17.55 9.07 -11.39
C HIS A 260 17.14 9.83 -10.14
N ARG A 261 17.84 9.62 -9.04
CA ARG A 261 17.68 10.38 -7.80
C ARG A 261 18.83 11.36 -7.66
N PHE A 262 18.52 12.61 -7.31
CA PHE A 262 19.50 13.66 -7.13
C PHE A 262 19.57 14.09 -5.68
N ARG A 263 20.80 14.35 -5.22
CA ARG A 263 21.09 14.85 -3.88
C ARG A 263 22.08 16.03 -4.00
N GLN A 264 21.96 16.98 -3.11
CA GLN A 264 22.88 18.13 -3.07
C GLN A 264 23.53 18.26 -1.70
N TYR A 265 24.83 18.59 -1.69
CA TYR A 265 25.55 18.83 -0.46
C TYR A 265 25.16 20.19 0.14
N PRO A 266 24.62 20.24 1.38
CA PRO A 266 24.17 21.49 1.99
C PRO A 266 25.33 22.28 2.55
N ASN A 267 25.57 23.50 1.99
CA ASN A 267 26.50 24.48 2.55
C ASN A 267 25.99 25.89 2.24
N PRO A 268 25.80 26.76 3.26
CA PRO A 268 25.24 28.10 3.09
C PRO A 268 26.11 29.05 2.25
N ARG A 269 27.38 28.72 2.03
CA ARG A 269 28.32 29.55 1.26
C ARG A 269 28.35 29.20 -0.24
N LEU A 270 27.73 28.09 -0.62
CA LEU A 270 27.70 27.69 -2.01
C LEU A 270 26.52 28.33 -2.74
N GLU A 271 26.80 28.93 -3.91
CA GLU A 271 25.76 29.29 -4.87
C GLU A 271 25.36 28.08 -5.72
N GLN A 272 26.33 27.25 -6.10
CA GLN A 272 26.13 25.98 -6.78
C GLN A 272 26.58 24.85 -5.87
N HIS A 273 25.66 23.95 -5.54
CA HIS A 273 25.91 22.81 -4.67
C HIS A 273 26.44 21.62 -5.45
N HIS A 274 27.34 20.84 -4.84
CA HIS A 274 27.75 19.57 -5.41
C HIS A 274 26.55 18.63 -5.51
N VAL A 275 26.34 18.07 -6.71
CA VAL A 275 25.22 17.17 -7.02
C VAL A 275 25.73 15.75 -7.12
N ALA A 276 25.23 14.90 -6.25
CA ALA A 276 25.35 13.45 -6.34
C ALA A 276 24.10 12.86 -7.02
N SER A 277 24.26 11.78 -7.76
CA SER A 277 23.14 11.08 -8.39
C SER A 277 23.26 9.59 -8.25
N GLU A 278 22.12 8.94 -8.08
CA GLU A 278 21.95 7.49 -8.07
C GLU A 278 21.04 7.08 -9.22
N GLN A 279 21.24 5.87 -9.73
CA GLN A 279 20.46 5.33 -10.83
C GLN A 279 19.95 3.96 -10.49
N ALA A 280 18.70 3.71 -10.84
CA ALA A 280 18.06 2.41 -10.77
C ALA A 280 17.19 2.19 -12.01
N GLN A 281 16.83 0.97 -12.29
CA GLN A 281 16.04 0.62 -13.46
C GLN A 281 14.87 -0.28 -13.09
N ALA A 282 13.83 -0.22 -13.91
CA ALA A 282 12.76 -1.18 -13.91
C ALA A 282 12.37 -1.52 -15.34
N TRP A 283 11.99 -2.75 -15.58
CA TRP A 283 11.38 -3.12 -16.86
C TRP A 283 10.30 -4.17 -16.64
N MET A 284 9.29 -4.14 -17.48
CA MET A 284 8.25 -5.15 -17.55
C MET A 284 7.85 -5.41 -18.99
N GLY A 285 7.49 -6.65 -19.28
CA GLY A 285 7.00 -7.04 -20.60
C GLY A 285 5.96 -8.13 -20.50
N ASN A 286 4.91 -8.01 -21.30
CA ASN A 286 3.93 -9.06 -21.45
C ASN A 286 3.63 -9.34 -22.91
N LEU A 287 3.27 -10.59 -23.19
CA LEU A 287 2.88 -11.05 -24.50
C LEU A 287 1.70 -12.00 -24.37
N SER A 288 0.60 -11.72 -25.05
CA SER A 288 -0.57 -12.56 -25.05
C SER A 288 -0.97 -12.98 -26.48
N LYS A 289 -1.44 -14.22 -26.61
CA LYS A 289 -2.00 -14.74 -27.84
C LYS A 289 -3.39 -15.30 -27.58
N LYS A 290 -4.37 -14.78 -28.31
CA LYS A 290 -5.75 -15.26 -28.30
C LYS A 290 -6.04 -15.99 -29.61
N ALA A 291 -6.25 -17.30 -29.56
CA ALA A 291 -6.59 -18.14 -30.68
C ALA A 291 -7.71 -19.10 -30.27
N TYR A 292 -8.94 -18.58 -30.25
CA TYR A 292 -10.11 -19.30 -29.73
C TYR A 292 -10.19 -20.74 -30.28
N PRO A 293 -10.39 -21.75 -29.43
CA PRO A 293 -10.72 -21.66 -28.00
C PRO A 293 -9.52 -21.54 -27.06
N TYR A 294 -8.30 -21.43 -27.58
CA TYR A 294 -7.07 -21.39 -26.80
C TYR A 294 -6.58 -19.98 -26.55
N PHE A 295 -5.82 -19.82 -25.48
CA PHE A 295 -5.08 -18.59 -25.17
C PHE A 295 -3.77 -18.95 -24.47
N ALA A 296 -2.78 -18.06 -24.59
CA ALA A 296 -1.53 -18.13 -23.85
C ALA A 296 -1.07 -16.72 -23.47
N GLN A 297 -0.39 -16.60 -22.34
CA GLN A 297 0.23 -15.36 -21.89
C GLN A 297 1.59 -15.64 -21.27
N PHE A 298 2.50 -14.73 -21.54
CA PHE A 298 3.81 -14.62 -20.93
C PHE A 298 3.96 -13.23 -20.35
N GLU A 299 4.51 -13.13 -19.15
CA GLU A 299 4.83 -11.89 -18.46
C GLU A 299 6.19 -12.05 -17.80
N ALA A 300 7.03 -11.02 -17.86
CA ALA A 300 8.32 -10.99 -17.18
C ALA A 300 8.66 -9.57 -16.77
N PHE A 301 9.38 -9.42 -15.66
CA PHE A 301 9.72 -8.13 -15.08
C PHE A 301 11.00 -8.21 -14.24
N SER A 302 11.62 -7.05 -14.03
CA SER A 302 12.67 -6.83 -13.04
C SER A 302 12.61 -5.38 -12.57
N VAL A 303 12.59 -5.19 -11.27
CA VAL A 303 12.55 -3.87 -10.62
C VAL A 303 13.67 -3.81 -9.59
N ASP A 304 14.64 -2.94 -9.83
CA ASP A 304 15.81 -2.80 -8.95
C ASP A 304 15.40 -2.49 -7.49
N PRO A 305 16.18 -2.92 -6.49
CA PRO A 305 15.94 -2.63 -5.08
C PRO A 305 15.87 -1.13 -4.77
N ASP A 306 16.64 -0.33 -5.50
CA ASP A 306 16.73 1.12 -5.31
C ASP A 306 15.82 1.93 -6.23
N TYR A 307 15.00 1.27 -7.06
CA TYR A 307 13.99 1.92 -7.87
C TYR A 307 12.88 2.51 -6.99
N THR A 308 12.54 3.78 -7.20
CA THR A 308 11.44 4.41 -6.46
C THR A 308 10.73 5.48 -7.27
N THR A 309 9.41 5.53 -7.14
CA THR A 309 8.56 6.60 -7.67
C THR A 309 8.28 7.67 -6.62
N GLY A 310 8.75 7.48 -5.38
CA GLY A 310 8.54 8.39 -4.26
C GLY A 310 9.50 9.57 -4.24
N ILE A 311 9.12 10.61 -3.53
CA ILE A 311 9.95 11.75 -3.13
C ILE A 311 9.52 12.22 -1.75
N ASP A 312 10.51 12.59 -0.92
CA ASP A 312 10.23 13.27 0.35
C ASP A 312 9.57 14.62 0.08
N VAL A 313 8.44 14.90 0.72
CA VAL A 313 7.67 16.14 0.48
C VAL A 313 7.90 17.18 1.57
N VAL A 314 7.79 18.44 1.19
CA VAL A 314 7.81 19.56 2.13
C VAL A 314 6.49 19.59 2.89
N ASP A 315 6.57 19.60 4.21
CA ASP A 315 5.42 19.71 5.10
C ASP A 315 4.89 21.16 5.20
N GLU A 316 3.80 21.32 5.97
CA GLU A 316 3.18 22.63 6.25
C GLU A 316 4.10 23.63 6.98
N THR A 317 5.20 23.17 7.57
CA THR A 317 6.18 24.01 8.26
C THR A 317 7.34 24.45 7.37
N GLY A 318 7.39 23.98 6.12
CA GLY A 318 8.47 24.23 5.16
C GLY A 318 9.71 23.36 5.39
N ARG A 319 9.55 22.24 6.07
CA ARG A 319 10.59 21.24 6.31
C ARG A 319 10.29 19.96 5.56
N ILE A 320 11.32 19.18 5.28
CA ILE A 320 11.17 17.86 4.71
C ILE A 320 11.02 16.85 5.83
N GLU A 321 10.01 16.00 5.75
CA GLU A 321 9.87 14.82 6.59
C GLU A 321 10.54 13.65 5.92
N TYR A 322 11.83 13.47 6.19
CA TYR A 322 12.58 12.32 5.70
C TYR A 322 12.02 11.01 6.28
N GLY A 323 11.94 9.97 5.46
CA GLY A 323 11.40 8.67 5.85
C GLY A 323 9.87 8.56 5.67
N ARG A 324 9.24 9.58 5.10
CA ARG A 324 7.88 9.51 4.57
C ARG A 324 7.91 9.79 3.09
N ASP A 325 8.26 8.80 2.31
CA ASP A 325 8.02 8.83 0.88
C ASP A 325 6.53 9.07 0.62
N LEU A 326 6.22 9.76 -0.47
CA LEU A 326 4.85 9.83 -0.94
C LEU A 326 4.49 8.45 -1.50
N GLN A 327 4.09 7.55 -0.62
CA GLN A 327 3.69 6.21 -0.98
C GLN A 327 2.18 6.14 -1.17
N ARG A 328 1.76 5.39 -2.16
CA ARG A 328 0.37 4.97 -2.29
C ARG A 328 0.21 3.63 -1.60
N TYR A 329 -0.74 3.57 -0.71
CA TYR A 329 -1.19 2.33 -0.10
C TYR A 329 -2.56 1.99 -0.67
N GLU A 330 -2.74 0.76 -1.11
CA GLU A 330 -4.07 0.18 -1.27
C GLU A 330 -4.40 -0.54 0.03
N PHE A 331 -5.37 -0.01 0.75
CA PHE A 331 -5.83 -0.62 1.98
C PHE A 331 -6.91 -1.65 1.69
N VAL A 332 -7.31 -2.39 2.71
CA VAL A 332 -8.46 -3.28 2.61
C VAL A 332 -9.63 -2.50 2.04
N ASP A 333 -10.03 -2.85 0.85
CA ASP A 333 -11.13 -2.23 0.14
C ASP A 333 -12.45 -2.71 0.76
N ASP A 334 -13.29 -1.80 1.20
CA ASP A 334 -14.63 -2.12 1.69
C ASP A 334 -15.54 -2.62 0.55
N ASN A 335 -15.21 -2.20 -0.71
CA ASN A 335 -15.74 -2.73 -1.94
C ASN A 335 -17.26 -2.56 -2.14
N ASP A 336 -17.86 -1.59 -1.50
CA ASP A 336 -19.25 -1.25 -1.71
C ASP A 336 -19.48 -0.40 -2.96
N ASP A 337 -18.62 0.57 -3.23
CA ASP A 337 -18.68 1.46 -4.38
C ASP A 337 -17.87 0.96 -5.59
N GLN A 338 -17.11 -0.13 -5.41
CA GLN A 338 -16.22 -0.72 -6.43
C GLN A 338 -15.11 0.23 -6.89
N ASP A 339 -14.83 1.27 -6.13
CA ASP A 339 -13.64 2.06 -6.35
C ASP A 339 -12.42 1.39 -5.67
N ARG A 340 -11.24 1.96 -5.74
CA ARG A 340 -10.03 1.44 -5.13
C ARG A 340 -9.55 2.29 -3.96
N ARG A 341 -10.42 3.08 -3.37
CA ARG A 341 -10.09 4.04 -2.33
C ARG A 341 -10.80 3.67 -1.04
N PRO A 342 -10.13 2.99 -0.12
CA PRO A 342 -10.73 2.61 1.15
C PRO A 342 -11.05 3.81 2.04
N ASP A 343 -12.18 3.78 2.73
CA ASP A 343 -12.68 4.86 3.57
C ASP A 343 -11.72 5.29 4.67
N TRP A 344 -11.07 4.36 5.32
CA TRP A 344 -10.20 4.65 6.46
C TRP A 344 -8.89 5.36 6.11
N ARG A 345 -8.50 5.39 4.85
CA ARG A 345 -7.28 6.07 4.42
C ARG A 345 -7.40 7.59 4.49
N ARG A 346 -8.61 8.10 4.40
CA ARG A 346 -8.84 9.54 4.29
C ARG A 346 -8.68 10.21 5.64
N LYS A 347 -7.72 11.11 5.77
CA LYS A 347 -7.49 11.88 6.99
C LYS A 347 -8.63 12.90 7.15
N GLY A 348 -9.55 12.62 8.07
CA GLY A 348 -10.57 13.57 8.49
C GLY A 348 -10.02 14.58 9.50
N TRP A 349 -10.53 15.79 9.50
CA TRP A 349 -10.20 16.88 10.42
C TRP A 349 -10.74 16.67 11.84
N GLY A 350 -10.60 15.48 12.41
CA GLY A 350 -10.90 15.20 13.82
C GLY A 350 -12.37 15.12 14.22
N PHE A 351 -13.28 15.18 13.28
CA PHE A 351 -14.71 14.99 13.53
C PHE A 351 -15.08 13.57 13.10
N GLY A 352 -15.41 12.71 14.03
CA GLY A 352 -15.74 11.32 13.77
C GLY A 352 -16.83 11.12 12.72
N ASP A 353 -17.06 9.88 12.41
CA ASP A 353 -18.09 9.37 11.51
C ASP A 353 -19.37 10.22 11.52
N ARG A 354 -19.73 10.78 10.36
CA ARG A 354 -20.87 11.67 10.23
C ARG A 354 -22.07 11.02 9.55
N GLU A 355 -21.82 9.98 8.81
CA GLU A 355 -22.87 9.28 8.08
C GLU A 355 -23.39 8.13 8.91
N ILE A 356 -24.68 8.07 9.08
CA ILE A 356 -25.28 7.12 9.99
C ILE A 356 -26.37 6.28 9.36
N PHE A 357 -27.16 6.81 8.40
CA PHE A 357 -28.24 6.03 7.79
C PHE A 357 -28.97 6.81 6.72
N PRO A 358 -29.30 6.11 5.69
CA PRO A 358 -28.37 5.55 4.71
C PRO A 358 -27.52 6.65 4.12
N GLY A 359 -27.70 7.89 4.55
CA GLY A 359 -27.03 9.07 4.05
C GLY A 359 -27.60 9.53 2.70
N TRP A 360 -26.72 10.10 1.89
CA TRP A 360 -27.04 10.46 0.52
C TRP A 360 -26.99 9.21 -0.37
N ASP A 361 -28.03 8.95 -1.13
CA ASP A 361 -28.20 7.80 -2.01
C ASP A 361 -28.69 8.31 -3.37
N GLU A 362 -27.76 8.57 -4.29
CA GLU A 362 -28.07 9.20 -5.59
C GLU A 362 -28.74 8.22 -6.56
N ASN A 363 -28.30 6.97 -6.54
CA ASN A 363 -28.80 5.92 -7.42
C ASN A 363 -30.06 5.20 -6.89
N ASN A 364 -30.48 5.48 -5.66
CA ASN A 364 -31.61 4.87 -4.96
C ASN A 364 -31.49 3.36 -4.73
N ASP A 365 -30.30 2.88 -4.45
CA ASP A 365 -30.07 1.47 -4.11
C ASP A 365 -30.18 1.16 -2.61
N PHE A 366 -30.35 2.16 -1.76
CA PHE A 366 -30.38 2.13 -0.30
C PHE A 366 -29.01 2.01 0.38
N ILE A 367 -27.95 2.17 -0.36
CA ILE A 367 -26.59 2.26 0.16
C ILE A 367 -26.19 3.74 0.14
N SER A 368 -25.60 4.25 1.19
CA SER A 368 -25.21 5.66 1.26
C SER A 368 -23.97 5.92 0.44
N ASP A 369 -24.05 6.86 -0.52
CA ASP A 369 -22.89 7.28 -1.32
C ASP A 369 -21.76 7.87 -0.47
N PHE A 370 -22.05 8.35 0.73
CA PHE A 370 -21.05 8.90 1.63
C PHE A 370 -20.27 7.84 2.40
N ASN A 371 -20.88 6.71 2.63
CA ASN A 371 -20.23 5.55 3.18
C ASN A 371 -19.56 4.72 2.08
N GLN A 372 -19.73 5.10 0.84
CA GLN A 372 -19.11 4.49 -0.34
C GLN A 372 -17.80 5.18 -0.73
N ASN A 373 -16.95 5.51 0.22
CA ASN A 373 -15.65 6.12 0.00
C ASN A 373 -15.62 7.53 -0.60
N ASP A 374 -16.77 8.19 -0.74
CA ASP A 374 -16.85 9.51 -1.33
C ASP A 374 -16.39 10.63 -0.41
N SER A 375 -16.37 10.41 0.90
CA SER A 375 -16.06 11.45 1.86
C SER A 375 -14.56 11.60 2.06
N GLU A 376 -13.95 12.51 1.34
CA GLU A 376 -12.55 12.92 1.59
C GLU A 376 -12.36 13.66 2.93
N ILE A 377 -13.46 14.18 3.50
CA ILE A 377 -13.40 15.10 4.64
C ILE A 377 -13.49 14.37 5.97
N SER A 378 -14.11 13.21 6.03
CA SER A 378 -14.41 12.55 7.31
C SER A 378 -14.61 11.05 7.18
N PRO A 379 -13.53 10.28 6.95
CA PRO A 379 -13.64 8.82 6.92
C PRO A 379 -14.02 8.30 8.29
N ASN A 380 -14.92 7.35 8.34
CA ASN A 380 -15.35 6.74 9.59
C ASN A 380 -14.33 5.73 10.14
N ARG A 381 -13.44 5.21 9.30
CA ARG A 381 -12.42 4.21 9.60
C ARG A 381 -12.97 2.87 10.09
N VAL A 382 -14.16 2.54 9.67
CA VAL A 382 -14.78 1.23 9.88
C VAL A 382 -15.03 0.64 8.50
N ALA A 383 -14.64 -0.60 8.28
CA ALA A 383 -14.92 -1.27 7.01
C ALA A 383 -16.43 -1.51 6.87
N ASP A 384 -16.97 -1.35 5.66
CA ASP A 384 -18.40 -1.44 5.39
C ASP A 384 -19.04 -2.77 5.76
N TYR A 385 -18.27 -3.86 5.71
CA TYR A 385 -18.73 -5.16 6.19
C TYR A 385 -18.95 -5.21 7.74
N ASP A 386 -18.51 -4.19 8.48
CA ASP A 386 -18.77 -4.03 9.92
C ASP A 386 -19.75 -2.90 10.23
N GLU A 387 -20.12 -2.10 9.24
CA GLU A 387 -21.02 -0.98 9.40
C GLU A 387 -22.51 -1.36 9.39
N PRO A 388 -23.34 -0.73 10.22
CA PRO A 388 -24.78 -0.90 10.17
C PRO A 388 -25.34 -0.51 8.79
N PHE A 389 -26.23 -1.34 8.25
CA PHE A 389 -26.91 -1.23 6.97
C PHE A 389 -26.05 -1.50 5.74
N LEU A 390 -24.73 -1.26 5.77
CA LEU A 390 -23.80 -1.61 4.69
C LEU A 390 -23.38 -3.08 4.74
N ARG A 391 -23.15 -3.64 5.90
CA ARG A 391 -22.71 -5.03 6.07
C ARG A 391 -23.67 -6.10 5.53
N PHE A 392 -24.88 -5.73 5.16
CA PHE A 392 -25.76 -6.62 4.44
C PHE A 392 -25.27 -6.81 2.99
N HIS A 393 -24.84 -5.74 2.35
CA HIS A 393 -24.41 -5.72 0.95
C HIS A 393 -22.97 -6.19 0.80
N THR A 394 -22.10 -5.81 1.71
CA THR A 394 -20.65 -6.08 1.70
C THR A 394 -20.31 -7.35 2.47
N ASP A 395 -19.53 -8.23 1.87
CA ASP A 395 -19.07 -9.46 2.51
C ASP A 395 -17.65 -9.32 3.02
N ARG A 396 -17.33 -9.92 4.16
CA ARG A 396 -15.97 -9.94 4.71
C ARG A 396 -14.98 -10.58 3.73
N PRO A 397 -13.74 -10.09 3.66
CA PRO A 397 -12.71 -10.54 2.70
C PRO A 397 -12.50 -12.04 2.67
N GLU A 398 -12.61 -12.71 3.82
CA GLU A 398 -12.41 -14.16 3.92
C GLU A 398 -13.40 -14.99 3.07
N PHE A 399 -14.59 -14.45 2.78
CA PHE A 399 -15.60 -15.12 1.96
C PHE A 399 -15.41 -14.92 0.47
N LEU A 400 -14.56 -13.97 0.06
CA LEU A 400 -14.32 -13.65 -1.33
C LEU A 400 -13.20 -14.50 -1.93
N TYR A 401 -13.03 -14.43 -3.24
CA TYR A 401 -11.90 -15.04 -3.93
C TYR A 401 -11.22 -13.99 -4.83
N GLY A 402 -9.94 -14.17 -5.07
CA GLY A 402 -9.13 -13.27 -5.89
C GLY A 402 -7.70 -13.76 -6.00
N ILE A 403 -6.83 -12.88 -6.47
CA ILE A 403 -5.39 -13.09 -6.48
C ILE A 403 -4.88 -12.89 -5.05
N ASP A 404 -3.99 -13.76 -4.62
CA ASP A 404 -3.28 -13.76 -3.35
C ASP A 404 -1.83 -14.17 -3.70
N GLN A 405 -0.96 -13.20 -3.89
CA GLN A 405 0.40 -13.41 -4.40
C GLN A 405 1.36 -13.89 -3.32
N ASN A 406 1.22 -13.37 -2.12
CA ASN A 406 2.03 -13.79 -0.98
C ASN A 406 1.49 -15.03 -0.26
N HIS A 407 0.36 -15.57 -0.72
CA HIS A 407 -0.25 -16.82 -0.24
C HIS A 407 -0.57 -16.87 1.26
N ASN A 408 -0.84 -15.71 1.86
CA ASN A 408 -1.18 -15.60 3.27
C ASN A 408 -2.65 -15.92 3.59
N GLY A 409 -3.50 -16.07 2.57
CA GLY A 409 -4.93 -16.38 2.68
C GLY A 409 -5.84 -15.18 2.55
N TRP A 410 -5.27 -13.98 2.39
CA TRP A 410 -5.99 -12.76 2.02
C TRP A 410 -5.79 -12.50 0.54
N ILE A 411 -6.80 -11.95 -0.13
CA ILE A 411 -6.65 -11.56 -1.53
C ILE A 411 -6.02 -10.17 -1.60
N ASP A 412 -5.11 -9.94 -2.57
CA ASP A 412 -4.27 -8.74 -2.67
C ASP A 412 -5.05 -7.43 -2.63
N ARG A 413 -6.29 -7.40 -3.16
CA ARG A 413 -7.15 -6.21 -3.11
C ARG A 413 -7.56 -5.78 -1.70
N PHE A 414 -7.45 -6.67 -0.70
CA PHE A 414 -7.74 -6.42 0.71
C PHE A 414 -6.49 -6.32 1.57
N GLU A 415 -5.34 -6.31 0.96
CA GLU A 415 -4.07 -6.12 1.62
C GLU A 415 -3.32 -4.97 1.01
N ASN A 416 -2.41 -4.44 1.79
CA ASN A 416 -1.50 -3.47 1.27
C ASN A 416 -0.13 -3.58 1.90
N ASP A 417 0.83 -3.64 1.02
CA ASP A 417 2.22 -3.48 1.34
C ASP A 417 2.60 -2.00 1.41
N GLU A 418 3.85 -1.69 1.72
CA GLU A 418 4.41 -0.34 1.70
C GLU A 418 4.28 0.35 0.33
N VAL A 419 4.10 -0.38 -0.75
CA VAL A 419 4.08 0.12 -2.12
C VAL A 419 2.74 -0.22 -2.75
N ALA A 420 2.28 0.61 -3.66
CA ALA A 420 1.07 0.34 -4.43
C ALA A 420 1.08 -1.09 -4.97
N ASP A 421 -0.05 -1.76 -4.79
CA ASP A 421 -0.18 -3.18 -5.09
C ASP A 421 -0.18 -3.45 -6.58
N LEU A 422 1.01 -3.44 -7.11
CA LEU A 422 1.31 -3.89 -8.45
C LEU A 422 2.04 -5.22 -8.34
N PRO A 423 1.89 -6.14 -9.31
CA PRO A 423 2.63 -7.39 -9.32
C PRO A 423 4.15 -7.20 -9.35
N TYR A 424 4.62 -5.98 -9.60
CA TYR A 424 6.01 -5.63 -9.82
C TYR A 424 6.53 -4.73 -8.70
N LYS A 425 6.77 -5.33 -7.55
CA LYS A 425 7.41 -4.63 -6.42
C LYS A 425 8.90 -4.41 -6.71
N ARG A 426 9.48 -3.39 -6.09
CA ARG A 426 10.94 -3.21 -6.09
C ARG A 426 11.64 -4.41 -5.44
N ASP A 427 12.89 -4.61 -5.76
CA ASP A 427 13.71 -5.73 -5.31
C ASP A 427 13.16 -7.09 -5.74
N ARG A 428 12.59 -7.13 -6.97
CA ARG A 428 12.02 -8.36 -7.50
C ARG A 428 12.24 -8.49 -8.98
N GLU A 429 12.51 -9.70 -9.39
CA GLU A 429 12.46 -10.11 -10.77
C GLU A 429 11.70 -11.42 -10.93
N GLY A 430 11.10 -11.63 -12.08
CA GLY A 430 10.35 -12.86 -12.27
C GLY A 430 9.61 -12.94 -13.59
N PHE A 431 8.87 -14.03 -13.69
CA PHE A 431 7.98 -14.28 -14.83
C PHE A 431 6.76 -15.09 -14.42
N ASN A 432 5.70 -14.95 -15.21
CA ASN A 432 4.50 -15.77 -15.15
C ASN A 432 4.13 -16.21 -16.59
N ILE A 433 3.99 -17.53 -16.77
CA ILE A 433 3.61 -18.11 -18.07
C ILE A 433 2.37 -18.96 -17.84
N TYR A 434 1.32 -18.69 -18.58
CA TYR A 434 0.15 -19.53 -18.55
C TYR A 434 -0.52 -19.68 -19.90
N GLY A 435 -1.23 -20.78 -20.04
CA GLY A 435 -2.07 -21.04 -21.18
C GLY A 435 -3.34 -21.77 -20.78
N GLY A 436 -4.32 -21.76 -21.65
CA GLY A 436 -5.57 -22.37 -21.34
C GLY A 436 -6.54 -22.48 -22.50
N ALA A 437 -7.75 -22.88 -22.17
CA ALA A 437 -8.80 -23.02 -23.15
C ALA A 437 -10.18 -22.61 -22.60
N PHE A 438 -11.00 -22.04 -23.47
CA PHE A 438 -12.43 -21.87 -23.27
C PHE A 438 -13.13 -23.19 -23.59
N LEU A 439 -13.51 -23.96 -22.58
CA LEU A 439 -14.16 -25.26 -22.72
C LEU A 439 -15.62 -25.13 -23.20
N ALA A 440 -16.24 -24.01 -22.84
CA ALA A 440 -17.59 -23.60 -23.24
C ALA A 440 -17.72 -22.08 -23.05
N PRO A 441 -18.76 -21.40 -23.58
CA PRO A 441 -19.04 -20.01 -23.27
C PRO A 441 -19.12 -19.79 -21.74
N GLY A 442 -18.29 -18.86 -21.22
CA GLY A 442 -18.20 -18.59 -19.79
C GLY A 442 -17.47 -19.65 -18.94
N VAL A 443 -16.82 -20.66 -19.56
CA VAL A 443 -16.03 -21.68 -18.85
C VAL A 443 -14.60 -21.68 -19.34
N ARG A 444 -13.66 -21.37 -18.47
CA ARG A 444 -12.22 -21.27 -18.77
C ARG A 444 -11.40 -22.17 -17.85
N LEU A 445 -10.44 -22.85 -18.43
CA LEU A 445 -9.41 -23.59 -17.70
C LEU A 445 -8.04 -22.99 -18.05
N THR A 446 -7.21 -22.75 -17.03
CA THR A 446 -5.87 -22.17 -17.17
C THR A 446 -4.87 -23.00 -16.40
N LEU A 447 -3.72 -23.26 -17.00
CA LEU A 447 -2.54 -23.87 -16.36
C LEU A 447 -1.37 -22.91 -16.48
N GLY A 448 -0.65 -22.70 -15.39
CA GLY A 448 0.48 -21.76 -15.39
C GLY A 448 1.58 -22.10 -14.41
N VAL A 449 2.69 -21.38 -14.61
CA VAL A 449 3.89 -21.43 -13.76
C VAL A 449 4.33 -19.99 -13.51
N GLN A 450 4.56 -19.67 -12.25
CA GLN A 450 5.09 -18.39 -11.79
C GLN A 450 6.41 -18.61 -11.05
N ARG A 451 7.35 -17.70 -11.26
CA ARG A 451 8.58 -17.60 -10.49
C ARG A 451 8.91 -16.14 -10.25
N VAL A 452 9.11 -15.78 -9.00
CA VAL A 452 9.56 -14.47 -8.55
C VAL A 452 10.75 -14.69 -7.63
N GLU A 453 11.78 -13.87 -7.76
CA GLU A 453 13.00 -13.92 -6.94
C GLU A 453 13.31 -12.51 -6.43
N GLN A 454 13.85 -12.39 -5.23
CA GLN A 454 14.42 -11.15 -4.75
C GLN A 454 15.79 -10.94 -5.39
N ILE A 455 16.11 -9.70 -5.75
CA ILE A 455 17.38 -9.33 -6.37
C ILE A 455 18.47 -9.19 -5.30
N ALA A 456 18.14 -8.51 -4.19
CA ALA A 456 19.08 -8.24 -3.10
C ALA A 456 19.10 -9.33 -2.01
N ALA A 457 18.29 -10.36 -2.09
CA ALA A 457 18.20 -11.41 -1.09
C ALA A 457 17.86 -12.77 -1.73
N ASP A 458 18.01 -13.87 -0.97
CA ASP A 458 17.72 -15.24 -1.42
C ASP A 458 16.23 -15.61 -1.45
N GLY A 459 15.32 -14.63 -1.30
CA GLY A 459 13.89 -14.86 -1.32
C GLY A 459 13.40 -15.34 -2.69
N HIS A 460 12.51 -16.33 -2.70
CA HIS A 460 11.87 -16.79 -3.92
C HIS A 460 10.42 -17.20 -3.68
N ASN A 461 9.57 -16.96 -4.69
CA ASN A 461 8.21 -17.45 -4.74
C ASN A 461 8.03 -18.23 -6.05
N ARG A 462 7.69 -19.50 -5.98
CA ARG A 462 7.48 -20.38 -7.12
C ARG A 462 6.14 -21.06 -7.00
N ALA A 463 5.32 -20.96 -8.03
CA ALA A 463 4.03 -21.59 -8.07
C ALA A 463 3.77 -22.32 -9.38
N VAL A 464 3.15 -23.50 -9.30
CA VAL A 464 2.49 -24.16 -10.42
C VAL A 464 1.01 -24.24 -10.09
N TYR A 465 0.16 -23.76 -10.98
CA TYR A 465 -1.25 -23.61 -10.69
C TYR A 465 -2.18 -24.05 -11.81
N LEU A 466 -3.35 -24.52 -11.41
CA LEU A 466 -4.48 -24.84 -12.27
C LEU A 466 -5.68 -24.01 -11.81
N LEU A 467 -6.19 -23.14 -12.69
CA LEU A 467 -7.36 -22.30 -12.41
C LEU A 467 -8.54 -22.74 -13.28
N GLY A 468 -9.68 -22.95 -12.66
CA GLY A 468 -10.97 -23.18 -13.31
C GLY A 468 -11.91 -22.00 -13.02
N LEU A 469 -12.48 -21.41 -14.04
CA LEU A 469 -13.52 -20.39 -13.91
C LEU A 469 -14.73 -20.78 -14.74
N ALA A 470 -15.90 -20.75 -14.12
CA ALA A 470 -17.18 -20.85 -14.82
C ALA A 470 -18.11 -19.73 -14.35
N ASP A 471 -18.65 -18.98 -15.28
CA ASP A 471 -19.65 -17.94 -15.04
C ASP A 471 -20.75 -18.10 -16.08
N ARG A 472 -21.91 -18.64 -15.65
CA ARG A 472 -23.01 -18.97 -16.54
C ARG A 472 -24.35 -18.53 -15.99
N ASP A 473 -25.11 -17.91 -16.86
CA ASP A 473 -26.53 -17.61 -16.61
C ASP A 473 -27.39 -18.78 -17.14
N PHE A 474 -28.19 -19.35 -16.24
CA PHE A 474 -29.17 -20.42 -16.53
C PHE A 474 -30.60 -19.90 -16.61
N GLY A 475 -30.77 -18.61 -16.89
CA GLY A 475 -32.06 -17.93 -17.01
C GLY A 475 -32.84 -18.01 -15.69
N ARG A 476 -34.03 -18.69 -15.69
CA ARG A 476 -34.87 -18.80 -14.47
C ARG A 476 -34.17 -19.46 -13.25
N TRP A 477 -33.07 -20.15 -13.48
CA TRP A 477 -32.29 -20.79 -12.42
C TRP A 477 -31.18 -19.90 -11.87
N GLY A 478 -31.07 -18.68 -12.45
CA GLY A 478 -30.09 -17.67 -12.04
C GLY A 478 -28.71 -17.90 -12.59
N ARG A 479 -27.77 -17.08 -12.10
CA ARG A 479 -26.36 -17.08 -12.49
C ARG A 479 -25.51 -17.85 -11.49
N VAL A 480 -24.71 -18.76 -12.00
CA VAL A 480 -23.76 -19.55 -11.20
C VAL A 480 -22.34 -19.16 -11.58
N ARG A 481 -21.54 -18.83 -10.58
CA ARG A 481 -20.10 -18.59 -10.69
C ARG A 481 -19.36 -19.68 -9.91
N VAL A 482 -18.38 -20.28 -10.53
CA VAL A 482 -17.49 -21.26 -9.91
C VAL A 482 -16.05 -20.82 -10.15
N PHE A 483 -15.26 -20.82 -9.11
CA PHE A 483 -13.82 -20.61 -9.18
C PHE A 483 -13.14 -21.76 -8.44
N GLU A 484 -12.13 -22.34 -9.08
CA GLU A 484 -11.28 -23.38 -8.54
C GLU A 484 -9.82 -22.98 -8.76
N ASP A 485 -9.03 -22.96 -7.70
CA ASP A 485 -7.61 -22.69 -7.74
C ASP A 485 -6.87 -23.81 -7.00
N LEU A 486 -6.14 -24.61 -7.74
CA LEU A 486 -5.25 -25.63 -7.22
C LEU A 486 -3.82 -25.25 -7.55
N ARG A 487 -2.99 -25.02 -6.53
CA ARG A 487 -1.61 -24.64 -6.71
C ARG A 487 -0.66 -25.36 -5.76
N ARG A 488 0.56 -25.56 -6.23
CA ARG A 488 1.71 -25.87 -5.41
C ARG A 488 2.58 -24.63 -5.33
N VAL A 489 2.90 -24.21 -4.13
CA VAL A 489 3.66 -23.00 -3.84
C VAL A 489 4.90 -23.35 -3.03
N GLU A 490 6.01 -22.68 -3.35
CA GLU A 490 7.22 -22.61 -2.53
C GLU A 490 7.52 -21.12 -2.35
N ASP A 491 7.35 -20.61 -1.12
CA ASP A 491 7.51 -19.18 -0.83
C ASP A 491 8.45 -18.94 0.35
N SER A 492 9.41 -18.05 0.13
CA SER A 492 10.35 -17.57 1.14
C SER A 492 10.53 -16.05 1.11
N ILE A 493 9.82 -15.34 0.22
CA ILE A 493 9.85 -13.88 0.16
C ILE A 493 9.00 -13.34 1.30
N ARG A 494 9.61 -12.48 2.12
CA ARG A 494 8.89 -11.75 3.17
C ARG A 494 8.39 -10.44 2.61
N ASP A 495 7.07 -10.29 2.60
CA ASP A 495 6.44 -9.05 2.19
C ASP A 495 6.29 -8.08 3.36
N ASP A 496 6.43 -6.79 3.07
CA ASP A 496 6.11 -5.72 4.03
C ASP A 496 4.60 -5.54 4.05
N LEU A 497 3.92 -6.13 5.04
CA LEU A 497 2.49 -6.08 5.15
C LEU A 497 2.03 -4.94 6.05
N LEU A 498 1.05 -4.19 5.58
CA LEU A 498 0.28 -3.26 6.40
C LEU A 498 -1.16 -3.76 6.47
N GLN A 499 -1.62 -4.13 7.65
CA GLN A 499 -2.98 -4.59 7.85
C GLN A 499 -3.80 -3.58 8.64
N TRP A 500 -5.04 -3.42 8.25
CA TRP A 500 -6.01 -2.71 9.04
C TRP A 500 -6.41 -3.55 10.24
N LEU A 501 -6.13 -3.05 11.43
CA LEU A 501 -6.51 -3.68 12.68
C LEU A 501 -7.43 -2.75 13.46
N GLN A 502 -8.58 -3.27 13.85
CA GLN A 502 -9.52 -2.57 14.71
C GLN A 502 -9.68 -3.34 16.03
N PRO A 503 -8.89 -2.97 17.06
CA PRO A 503 -9.11 -3.53 18.38
C PRO A 503 -10.53 -3.22 18.90
N PRO A 504 -11.16 -4.10 19.68
CA PRO A 504 -12.50 -3.88 20.21
C PRO A 504 -12.65 -2.50 20.87
N ASN A 505 -13.71 -1.76 20.53
CA ASN A 505 -14.03 -0.43 21.04
C ASN A 505 -13.01 0.68 20.71
N THR A 506 -12.17 0.47 19.71
CA THR A 506 -11.22 1.49 19.21
C THR A 506 -11.49 1.82 17.75
N ARG A 507 -10.94 2.93 17.30
CA ARG A 507 -10.82 3.18 15.87
C ARG A 507 -9.73 2.28 15.30
N GLY A 508 -9.99 1.68 14.14
CA GLY A 508 -8.98 0.95 13.42
C GLY A 508 -7.83 1.86 12.98
N ASP A 509 -6.68 1.27 12.76
CA ASP A 509 -5.51 1.92 12.16
C ASP A 509 -4.68 0.89 11.41
N LEU A 510 -3.78 1.37 10.53
CA LEU A 510 -2.84 0.52 9.83
C LEU A 510 -1.67 0.19 10.73
N PHE A 511 -1.36 -1.08 10.82
CA PHE A 511 -0.22 -1.57 11.56
C PHE A 511 0.67 -2.41 10.66
N PRO A 512 1.99 -2.26 10.74
CA PRO A 512 2.90 -3.19 10.11
C PRO A 512 2.71 -4.57 10.73
N VAL A 513 2.52 -5.55 9.88
CA VAL A 513 2.34 -6.95 10.27
C VAL A 513 3.44 -7.76 9.63
N ARG A 514 4.08 -8.60 10.43
CA ARG A 514 5.08 -9.51 9.92
C ARG A 514 4.43 -10.53 8.98
N ASP A 515 4.99 -10.70 7.80
CA ASP A 515 4.58 -11.76 6.88
C ASP A 515 4.76 -13.13 7.55
N PRO A 516 3.68 -13.91 7.68
CA PRO A 516 3.74 -15.23 8.31
C PRO A 516 4.46 -16.28 7.48
N LEU A 517 4.81 -16.02 6.21
CA LEU A 517 5.28 -17.02 5.24
C LEU A 517 4.42 -18.28 5.28
N ALA A 518 3.14 -18.12 5.00
CA ALA A 518 2.13 -19.14 5.22
C ALA A 518 2.27 -20.36 4.30
N ALA A 519 3.02 -20.25 3.19
CA ALA A 519 3.12 -21.25 2.15
C ALA A 519 4.57 -21.63 1.76
N PRO A 520 5.45 -22.00 2.68
CA PRO A 520 6.87 -22.26 2.39
C PRO A 520 7.12 -23.46 1.44
N ASP A 521 6.33 -24.49 1.48
CA ASP A 521 6.16 -25.58 0.49
C ASP A 521 4.79 -26.21 0.72
N THR A 522 3.79 -25.77 -0.05
CA THR A 522 2.40 -25.98 0.31
C THR A 522 1.56 -26.33 -0.91
N TRP A 523 0.66 -27.27 -0.78
CA TRP A 523 -0.49 -27.40 -1.65
C TRP A 523 -1.64 -26.53 -1.14
N ILE A 524 -2.15 -25.67 -2.01
CA ILE A 524 -3.30 -24.80 -1.72
C ILE A 524 -4.41 -25.14 -2.69
N ASN A 525 -5.61 -25.32 -2.16
CA ASN A 525 -6.82 -25.45 -2.95
C ASN A 525 -7.85 -24.44 -2.47
N THR A 526 -8.39 -23.64 -3.37
CA THR A 526 -9.49 -22.71 -3.11
C THR A 526 -10.63 -22.99 -4.08
N SER A 527 -11.76 -23.39 -3.53
CA SER A 527 -13.02 -23.61 -4.26
C SER A 527 -14.02 -22.55 -3.85
N PHE A 528 -14.62 -21.88 -4.82
CA PHE A 528 -15.68 -20.90 -4.62
C PHE A 528 -16.86 -21.19 -5.52
N VAL A 529 -18.07 -21.07 -4.97
CA VAL A 529 -19.32 -21.18 -5.71
C VAL A 529 -20.24 -20.03 -5.29
N GLY A 530 -20.61 -19.19 -6.24
CA GLY A 530 -21.64 -18.16 -6.08
C GLY A 530 -22.87 -18.51 -6.91
N TRP A 531 -24.05 -18.38 -6.33
CA TRP A 531 -25.31 -18.60 -7.03
C TRP A 531 -26.28 -17.47 -6.70
N GLY A 532 -26.58 -16.63 -7.69
CA GLY A 532 -27.53 -15.53 -7.60
C GLY A 532 -28.77 -15.80 -8.44
N LEU A 533 -29.94 -15.46 -7.89
CA LEU A 533 -31.22 -15.76 -8.53
C LEU A 533 -32.24 -14.68 -8.19
N GLU A 534 -33.05 -14.31 -9.19
CA GLU A 534 -34.18 -13.40 -9.05
C GLU A 534 -35.47 -14.11 -9.53
N PRO A 535 -36.09 -14.93 -8.65
CA PRO A 535 -37.22 -15.79 -9.07
C PRO A 535 -38.49 -14.99 -9.39
N VAL A 536 -38.65 -13.84 -8.78
CA VAL A 536 -39.71 -12.86 -9.10
C VAL A 536 -39.09 -11.45 -9.05
N PRO A 537 -39.61 -10.48 -9.81
CA PRO A 537 -39.07 -9.13 -9.84
C PRO A 537 -38.92 -8.54 -8.43
N GLY A 538 -37.73 -8.07 -8.11
CA GLY A 538 -37.37 -7.46 -6.83
C GLY A 538 -37.02 -8.44 -5.71
N LEU A 539 -37.14 -9.76 -5.89
CA LEU A 539 -36.65 -10.76 -4.92
C LEU A 539 -35.29 -11.26 -5.35
N LYS A 540 -34.24 -10.83 -4.68
CA LYS A 540 -32.87 -11.31 -4.89
C LYS A 540 -32.50 -12.34 -3.86
N ILE A 541 -31.89 -13.44 -4.29
CA ILE A 541 -31.39 -14.51 -3.46
C ILE A 541 -29.97 -14.80 -3.90
N ASP A 542 -29.02 -14.68 -2.99
CA ASP A 542 -27.61 -14.94 -3.25
C ASP A 542 -27.07 -15.95 -2.24
N HIS A 543 -26.36 -16.94 -2.76
CA HIS A 543 -25.66 -17.94 -1.98
C HIS A 543 -24.19 -17.94 -2.38
N THR A 544 -23.31 -17.85 -1.40
CA THR A 544 -21.87 -17.95 -1.58
C THR A 544 -21.31 -19.05 -0.70
N PHE A 545 -20.47 -19.85 -1.30
CA PHE A 545 -19.71 -20.91 -0.64
C PHE A 545 -18.24 -20.75 -0.98
N LYS A 546 -17.35 -20.77 0.02
CA LYS A 546 -15.90 -20.81 -0.16
C LYS A 546 -15.29 -21.88 0.74
N TRP A 547 -14.41 -22.65 0.17
CA TRP A 547 -13.55 -23.58 0.89
C TRP A 547 -12.11 -23.42 0.45
N THR A 548 -11.21 -23.15 1.42
CA THR A 548 -9.78 -23.09 1.19
C THR A 548 -9.09 -24.13 2.06
N PHE A 549 -8.10 -24.81 1.51
CA PHE A 549 -7.35 -25.84 2.21
C PHE A 549 -5.85 -25.69 1.88
N HIS A 550 -5.02 -25.63 2.91
CA HIS A 550 -3.56 -25.62 2.81
C HIS A 550 -3.01 -26.92 3.40
N HIS A 551 -2.13 -27.57 2.68
CA HIS A 551 -1.41 -28.75 3.14
C HIS A 551 0.10 -28.53 2.98
N GLN A 552 0.78 -28.37 4.10
CA GLN A 552 2.22 -28.17 4.16
C GLN A 552 2.96 -29.44 3.82
N ARG A 553 4.03 -29.35 3.03
CA ARG A 553 4.86 -30.47 2.59
C ARG A 553 6.17 -30.59 3.37
N LEU A 554 6.54 -29.57 4.11
CA LEU A 554 7.71 -29.58 4.98
C LEU A 554 7.59 -30.60 6.11
N GLU A 555 8.71 -31.11 6.57
CA GLU A 555 8.75 -31.98 7.74
C GLU A 555 8.22 -31.26 8.99
N ARG A 556 7.51 -31.96 9.86
CA ARG A 556 6.87 -31.41 11.07
C ARG A 556 7.82 -30.61 11.97
N ARG A 557 9.10 -30.98 12.04
CA ARG A 557 10.10 -30.27 12.84
C ARG A 557 10.33 -28.84 12.33
N PHE A 558 10.37 -28.63 10.99
CA PHE A 558 10.54 -27.31 10.38
C PHE A 558 9.26 -26.49 10.51
N LEU A 559 8.10 -27.11 10.37
CA LEU A 559 6.82 -26.42 10.62
C LEU A 559 6.72 -25.94 12.07
N ALA A 560 7.14 -26.78 13.04
CA ALA A 560 7.14 -26.39 14.45
C ALA A 560 8.10 -25.21 14.74
N LEU A 561 9.28 -25.18 14.12
CA LEU A 561 10.22 -24.07 14.25
C LEU A 561 9.67 -22.75 13.68
N ARG A 562 8.90 -22.83 12.61
CA ARG A 562 8.24 -21.68 11.99
C ARG A 562 6.90 -21.34 12.61
N GLY A 563 6.42 -22.11 13.57
CA GLY A 563 5.11 -21.92 14.19
C GLY A 563 3.94 -22.21 13.25
N LEU A 564 4.12 -23.05 12.21
CA LEU A 564 3.10 -23.38 11.23
C LEU A 564 2.37 -24.67 11.57
N ARG A 565 1.09 -24.76 11.22
CA ARG A 565 0.31 -26.01 11.23
C ARG A 565 0.56 -26.81 9.96
N ASP A 566 0.52 -28.13 10.08
CA ASP A 566 0.57 -29.07 8.96
C ASP A 566 -0.59 -28.85 7.97
N GLN A 567 -1.75 -28.50 8.49
CA GLN A 567 -2.96 -28.23 7.72
C GLN A 567 -3.68 -26.98 8.23
N ALA A 568 -4.09 -26.14 7.28
CA ALA A 568 -4.95 -25.00 7.54
C ALA A 568 -6.19 -25.06 6.64
N SER A 569 -7.30 -24.49 7.08
CA SER A 569 -8.52 -24.52 6.29
C SER A 569 -9.45 -23.36 6.62
N PHE A 570 -10.15 -22.91 5.62
CA PHE A 570 -11.30 -22.02 5.74
C PHE A 570 -12.53 -22.67 5.08
N PHE A 571 -13.65 -22.60 5.74
CA PHE A 571 -14.95 -22.99 5.22
C PHE A 571 -15.94 -21.88 5.53
N GLY A 572 -16.57 -21.32 4.51
CA GLY A 572 -17.49 -20.21 4.63
C GLY A 572 -18.74 -20.36 3.78
N ILE A 573 -19.87 -19.94 4.33
CA ILE A 573 -21.15 -19.86 3.61
C ILE A 573 -21.78 -18.50 3.94
N VAL A 574 -22.21 -17.78 2.89
CA VAL A 574 -23.04 -16.59 3.00
C VAL A 574 -24.34 -16.83 2.25
N ASN A 575 -25.46 -16.53 2.87
CA ASN A 575 -26.77 -16.55 2.23
C ASN A 575 -27.40 -15.17 2.42
N LYS A 576 -27.93 -14.58 1.33
CA LYS A 576 -28.64 -13.30 1.34
C LYS A 576 -29.99 -13.48 0.67
N ILE A 577 -31.02 -12.87 1.25
CA ILE A 577 -32.36 -12.72 0.65
C ILE A 577 -32.79 -11.29 0.85
N GLU A 578 -33.14 -10.62 -0.22
CA GLU A 578 -33.65 -9.24 -0.22
C GLU A 578 -34.90 -9.15 -1.09
N TYR A 579 -35.89 -8.40 -0.64
CA TYR A 579 -37.10 -8.20 -1.42
C TYR A 579 -37.50 -6.75 -1.50
N ARG A 580 -37.47 -6.16 -2.70
CA ARG A 580 -37.90 -4.79 -2.94
C ARG A 580 -39.41 -4.73 -3.20
N LEU A 581 -40.13 -4.15 -2.25
CA LEU A 581 -41.59 -3.97 -2.30
C LEU A 581 -41.92 -2.50 -2.54
N ASN A 582 -42.73 -2.22 -3.58
CA ASN A 582 -43.23 -0.88 -3.84
C ASN A 582 -44.74 -0.84 -3.57
N LEU A 583 -45.16 -0.15 -2.50
CA LEU A 583 -46.52 -0.12 -1.99
C LEU A 583 -47.08 1.33 -2.00
N GLY A 584 -47.76 1.73 -3.07
CA GLY A 584 -48.43 3.05 -3.11
C GLY A 584 -47.51 4.25 -2.88
N GLY A 585 -46.29 4.22 -3.40
CA GLY A 585 -45.26 5.25 -3.22
C GLY A 585 -44.29 5.04 -2.08
N ILE A 586 -44.53 4.06 -1.22
CA ILE A 586 -43.59 3.60 -0.19
C ILE A 586 -42.72 2.47 -0.77
N THR A 587 -41.43 2.60 -0.66
CA THR A 587 -40.49 1.50 -0.95
C THR A 587 -40.08 0.86 0.35
N LEU A 588 -40.21 -0.47 0.44
CA LEU A 588 -39.78 -1.29 1.58
C LEU A 588 -38.79 -2.34 1.10
N LEU A 589 -37.69 -2.47 1.78
CA LEU A 589 -36.58 -3.39 1.47
C LEU A 589 -36.26 -4.27 2.71
N PRO A 590 -37.01 -5.35 2.96
CA PRO A 590 -36.61 -6.33 3.95
C PRO A 590 -35.48 -7.20 3.41
N GLY A 591 -34.49 -7.47 4.26
CA GLY A 591 -33.33 -8.30 3.96
C GLY A 591 -33.01 -9.28 5.09
N TRP A 592 -32.45 -10.41 4.71
CA TRP A 592 -31.88 -11.39 5.62
C TRP A 592 -30.54 -11.88 5.09
N LYS A 593 -29.49 -11.84 5.93
CA LYS A 593 -28.17 -12.37 5.64
C LYS A 593 -27.74 -13.35 6.72
N SER A 594 -27.17 -14.45 6.33
CA SER A 594 -26.60 -15.46 7.22
C SER A 594 -25.17 -15.74 6.82
N GLU A 595 -24.25 -15.62 7.73
CA GLU A 595 -22.84 -15.93 7.56
C GLU A 595 -22.43 -17.05 8.51
N PHE A 596 -21.78 -18.07 8.00
CA PHE A 596 -21.16 -19.11 8.78
C PHE A 596 -19.72 -19.28 8.34
N LEU A 597 -18.78 -19.31 9.29
CA LEU A 597 -17.40 -19.66 9.00
C LEU A 597 -16.84 -20.65 10.01
N ARG A 598 -15.91 -21.43 9.53
CA ARG A 598 -15.00 -22.26 10.32
C ARG A 598 -13.60 -22.07 9.76
N ARG A 599 -12.67 -21.62 10.59
CA ARG A 599 -11.29 -21.36 10.20
C ARG A 599 -10.31 -22.08 11.12
N THR A 600 -9.36 -22.78 10.52
CA THR A 600 -8.14 -23.26 11.16
C THR A 600 -6.98 -22.50 10.51
N PRO A 601 -6.40 -21.50 11.20
CA PRO A 601 -5.36 -20.65 10.62
C PRO A 601 -4.05 -21.39 10.39
N THR A 602 -3.19 -20.86 9.52
CA THR A 602 -1.90 -21.45 9.17
C THR A 602 -0.92 -21.37 10.34
N LEU A 603 -0.91 -20.25 11.08
CA LEU A 603 -0.07 -20.09 12.26
C LEU A 603 -0.62 -20.90 13.44
N ALA A 604 0.26 -21.64 14.11
CA ALA A 604 -0.10 -22.49 15.24
C ALA A 604 -0.57 -21.68 16.46
N GLN A 605 -0.04 -20.47 16.62
CA GLN A 605 -0.40 -19.55 17.70
C GLN A 605 -1.80 -18.94 17.54
N ASP A 606 -2.28 -18.82 16.31
CA ASP A 606 -3.57 -18.21 16.04
C ASP A 606 -4.73 -19.13 16.44
N ALA A 607 -5.76 -18.54 16.98
CA ALA A 607 -6.93 -19.27 17.41
C ALA A 607 -7.77 -19.76 16.23
N GLN A 608 -8.30 -20.97 16.37
CA GLN A 608 -9.33 -21.43 15.45
C GLN A 608 -10.61 -20.63 15.68
N ALA A 609 -11.39 -20.40 14.61
CA ALA A 609 -12.65 -19.69 14.69
C ALA A 609 -13.80 -20.56 14.19
N ARG A 610 -14.94 -20.45 14.84
CA ARG A 610 -16.21 -21.01 14.40
C ARG A 610 -17.31 -20.02 14.75
N GLU A 611 -17.79 -19.30 13.76
CA GLU A 611 -18.70 -18.18 13.92
C GLU A 611 -19.98 -18.37 13.12
N TRP A 612 -21.05 -17.83 13.64
CA TRP A 612 -22.32 -17.76 12.95
C TRP A 612 -22.98 -16.42 13.21
N SER A 613 -23.29 -15.71 12.15
CA SER A 613 -23.94 -14.40 12.18
C SER A 613 -25.27 -14.45 11.42
N GLN A 614 -26.27 -13.81 11.95
CA GLN A 614 -27.57 -13.61 11.32
C GLN A 614 -27.91 -12.13 11.36
N PHE A 615 -28.25 -11.58 10.19
CA PHE A 615 -28.67 -10.19 10.05
C PHE A 615 -30.09 -10.15 9.51
N PHE A 616 -30.92 -9.38 10.14
CA PHE A 616 -32.27 -9.05 9.68
C PHE A 616 -32.32 -7.55 9.48
N MET A 617 -32.58 -7.12 8.27
CA MET A 617 -32.60 -5.72 7.89
C MET A 617 -33.98 -5.35 7.31
N ALA A 618 -34.43 -4.13 7.56
CA ALA A 618 -35.57 -3.57 6.86
C ALA A 618 -35.34 -2.07 6.67
N LEU A 619 -35.34 -1.63 5.43
CA LEU A 619 -35.27 -0.23 5.05
C LEU A 619 -36.62 0.20 4.47
N ALA A 620 -37.05 1.41 4.79
CA ALA A 620 -38.29 1.98 4.29
C ALA A 620 -38.06 3.43 3.85
N ARG A 621 -38.51 3.77 2.64
CA ARG A 621 -38.48 5.14 2.11
C ARG A 621 -39.88 5.58 1.81
N VAL A 622 -40.30 6.74 2.35
CA VAL A 622 -41.59 7.32 2.20
C VAL A 622 -41.48 8.76 1.67
N PRO A 623 -41.99 9.09 0.51
CA PRO A 623 -42.00 10.47 0.04
C PRO A 623 -42.97 11.30 0.93
N VAL A 624 -42.47 12.36 1.55
CA VAL A 624 -43.22 13.23 2.46
C VAL A 624 -43.69 14.50 1.71
N LEU A 625 -42.80 15.06 0.93
CA LEU A 625 -43.02 16.24 0.11
C LEU A 625 -42.46 15.98 -1.30
N ARG A 626 -42.73 16.88 -2.24
CA ARG A 626 -42.34 16.73 -3.65
C ARG A 626 -40.83 16.47 -3.86
N ARG A 627 -39.96 16.92 -2.90
CA ARG A 627 -38.51 16.80 -2.94
C ARG A 627 -37.93 16.34 -1.59
N SER A 628 -38.73 15.65 -0.77
CA SER A 628 -38.31 15.19 0.55
C SER A 628 -38.78 13.78 0.78
N TYR A 629 -37.89 12.99 1.37
CA TYR A 629 -38.11 11.58 1.76
C TYR A 629 -37.89 11.43 3.26
N LEU A 630 -38.71 10.61 3.88
CA LEU A 630 -38.46 10.08 5.20
C LEU A 630 -38.01 8.64 5.04
N GLU A 631 -36.83 8.32 5.59
CA GLU A 631 -36.23 7.01 5.50
C GLU A 631 -36.09 6.44 6.90
N GLY A 632 -36.50 5.20 7.08
CA GLY A 632 -36.37 4.47 8.33
C GLY A 632 -35.64 3.18 8.10
N GLY A 633 -34.70 2.88 8.98
CA GLY A 633 -33.91 1.65 8.97
C GLY A 633 -33.96 0.89 10.28
N PHE A 634 -34.03 -0.40 10.17
CA PHE A 634 -33.95 -1.34 11.27
C PHE A 634 -33.03 -2.47 10.92
N GLU A 635 -32.08 -2.79 11.81
CA GLU A 635 -31.18 -3.93 11.66
C GLU A 635 -31.10 -4.65 13.00
N TYR A 636 -31.20 -5.97 12.96
CA TYR A 636 -31.01 -6.86 14.09
C TYR A 636 -29.99 -7.92 13.76
N GLN A 637 -28.90 -7.97 14.51
CA GLN A 637 -27.82 -8.95 14.37
C GLN A 637 -27.81 -9.92 15.53
N VAL A 638 -27.66 -11.20 15.22
CA VAL A 638 -27.33 -12.26 16.19
C VAL A 638 -25.97 -12.82 15.81
N PHE A 639 -24.97 -12.56 16.61
CA PHE A 639 -23.62 -13.11 16.46
C PHE A 639 -23.36 -14.16 17.52
N SER A 640 -22.89 -15.33 17.10
CA SER A 640 -22.58 -16.45 17.98
C SER A 640 -21.18 -16.98 17.68
N GLN A 641 -20.27 -16.78 18.62
CA GLN A 641 -18.98 -17.44 18.67
C GLN A 641 -19.19 -18.86 19.22
N ARG A 642 -18.92 -19.89 18.38
CA ARG A 642 -19.21 -21.31 18.68
C ARG A 642 -17.97 -22.11 19.03
N GLN A 643 -16.83 -21.47 19.20
CA GLN A 643 -15.59 -22.07 19.67
C GLN A 643 -15.58 -22.07 21.21
N ASP A 644 -15.29 -23.19 21.83
CA ASP A 644 -15.14 -23.32 23.27
C ASP A 644 -13.76 -23.97 23.58
N PRO A 645 -12.87 -23.34 24.36
CA PRO A 645 -13.05 -22.00 24.93
C PRO A 645 -12.97 -20.89 23.88
N THR A 646 -13.63 -19.78 24.12
CA THR A 646 -13.53 -18.58 23.28
C THR A 646 -12.10 -18.07 23.30
N PRO A 647 -11.44 -17.87 22.14
CA PRO A 647 -10.08 -17.36 22.10
C PRO A 647 -9.96 -15.98 22.74
N PRO A 648 -8.83 -15.66 23.41
CA PRO A 648 -8.57 -14.30 23.88
C PRO A 648 -8.66 -13.29 22.72
N GLY A 649 -9.37 -12.19 22.91
CA GLY A 649 -9.56 -11.15 21.90
C GLY A 649 -10.63 -11.44 20.84
N ALA A 650 -11.26 -12.63 20.83
CA ALA A 650 -12.38 -12.89 19.96
C ALA A 650 -13.63 -12.13 20.44
N GLU A 651 -14.48 -11.69 19.50
CA GLU A 651 -15.76 -11.10 19.86
C GLU A 651 -16.63 -12.10 20.63
N ASN A 652 -17.16 -11.64 21.75
CA ASN A 652 -18.15 -12.43 22.50
C ASN A 652 -19.46 -12.50 21.73
N SER A 653 -20.19 -13.59 21.91
CA SER A 653 -21.54 -13.70 21.37
C SER A 653 -22.39 -12.51 21.81
N PHE A 654 -23.10 -11.90 20.87
CA PHE A 654 -23.93 -10.73 21.15
C PHE A 654 -25.19 -10.67 20.28
N ASN A 655 -26.15 -9.89 20.76
CA ASN A 655 -27.28 -9.43 19.97
C ASN A 655 -27.16 -7.91 19.76
N GLY A 656 -27.15 -7.50 18.49
CA GLY A 656 -27.10 -6.09 18.07
C GLY A 656 -28.44 -5.60 17.55
N LEU A 657 -28.79 -4.36 17.87
CA LEU A 657 -29.95 -3.66 17.35
C LEU A 657 -29.51 -2.30 16.87
N VAL A 658 -29.85 -1.96 15.63
CA VAL A 658 -29.72 -0.60 15.12
C VAL A 658 -31.06 -0.13 14.59
N ALA A 659 -31.46 1.06 14.96
CA ALA A 659 -32.64 1.72 14.41
C ALA A 659 -32.26 3.16 14.01
N ALA A 660 -32.64 3.56 12.82
CA ALA A 660 -32.33 4.89 12.30
C ALA A 660 -33.57 5.52 11.62
N LEU A 661 -33.61 6.86 11.67
CA LEU A 661 -34.60 7.65 10.98
C LEU A 661 -33.92 8.88 10.37
N GLN A 662 -34.14 9.12 9.08
CA GLN A 662 -33.53 10.22 8.35
C GLN A 662 -34.58 10.96 7.51
N LEU A 663 -34.49 12.26 7.50
CA LEU A 663 -35.21 13.12 6.56
C LEU A 663 -34.22 13.67 5.55
N THR A 664 -34.46 13.37 4.28
CA THR A 664 -33.69 13.89 3.15
C THR A 664 -34.53 14.91 2.38
N ASN A 665 -33.96 16.10 2.14
CA ASN A 665 -34.57 17.12 1.31
C ASN A 665 -33.61 17.55 0.21
N VAL A 666 -34.09 17.55 -1.05
CA VAL A 666 -33.34 18.05 -2.21
C VAL A 666 -33.98 19.32 -2.70
N SER A 667 -33.27 20.42 -2.69
CA SER A 667 -33.74 21.72 -3.17
C SER A 667 -32.72 22.33 -4.14
N GLU A 668 -33.23 23.22 -5.01
CA GLU A 668 -32.38 23.98 -5.94
C GLU A 668 -32.39 25.44 -5.52
N TYR A 669 -31.23 26.04 -5.40
CA TYR A 669 -31.08 27.45 -5.06
C TYR A 669 -29.93 28.08 -5.85
N LEU A 670 -30.23 29.11 -6.63
CA LEU A 670 -29.27 29.86 -7.44
C LEU A 670 -28.39 29.00 -8.36
N GLY A 671 -28.93 27.91 -8.94
CA GLY A 671 -28.17 26.99 -9.78
C GLY A 671 -27.37 25.94 -9.03
N TYR A 672 -27.46 25.93 -7.70
CA TYR A 672 -26.89 24.87 -6.86
C TYR A 672 -27.98 23.89 -6.43
N ARG A 673 -27.64 22.63 -6.47
CA ARG A 673 -28.44 21.57 -5.85
C ARG A 673 -28.04 21.48 -4.36
N LEU A 674 -29.00 21.72 -3.48
CA LEU A 674 -28.84 21.62 -2.04
C LEU A 674 -29.51 20.36 -1.54
N THR A 675 -28.73 19.47 -0.95
CA THR A 675 -29.24 18.27 -0.27
C THR A 675 -29.06 18.44 1.23
N THR A 676 -30.15 18.36 1.96
CA THR A 676 -30.14 18.44 3.43
C THR A 676 -30.56 17.10 4.00
N LEU A 677 -29.72 16.52 4.85
CA LEU A 677 -29.99 15.31 5.61
C LEU A 677 -30.09 15.68 7.09
N ALA A 678 -31.06 15.10 7.79
CA ALA A 678 -31.15 15.21 9.24
C ALA A 678 -31.71 13.91 9.81
N GLY A 679 -31.06 13.33 10.80
CA GLY A 679 -31.48 12.03 11.30
C GLY A 679 -31.01 11.70 12.71
N LEU A 680 -31.50 10.56 13.18
CA LEU A 680 -31.20 9.96 14.49
C LEU A 680 -30.92 8.48 14.29
N GLN A 681 -29.90 7.96 14.96
CA GLN A 681 -29.59 6.55 15.03
C GLN A 681 -29.41 6.10 16.47
N LEU A 682 -30.03 4.98 16.82
CA LEU A 682 -29.86 4.24 18.06
C LEU A 682 -29.16 2.94 17.77
N THR A 683 -28.03 2.69 18.41
CA THR A 683 -27.30 1.42 18.38
C THR A 683 -27.25 0.80 19.76
N ARG A 684 -27.59 -0.48 19.89
CA ARG A 684 -27.53 -1.23 21.14
C ARG A 684 -26.92 -2.60 20.89
N ARG A 685 -25.81 -2.92 21.57
CA ARG A 685 -25.20 -4.26 21.59
C ARG A 685 -25.31 -4.86 22.98
N ARG A 686 -25.87 -6.06 23.07
CA ARG A 686 -25.97 -6.83 24.30
C ARG A 686 -25.08 -8.04 24.18
N PHE A 687 -23.97 -8.03 24.87
CA PHE A 687 -23.01 -9.12 24.93
C PHE A 687 -23.42 -10.16 25.98
N GLU A 688 -22.96 -11.40 25.82
CA GLU A 688 -23.19 -12.47 26.80
C GLU A 688 -22.33 -12.26 28.05
N ILE A 689 -21.10 -11.78 27.92
CA ILE A 689 -20.12 -11.67 29.00
C ILE A 689 -19.91 -10.22 29.41
N GLU A 690 -20.00 -9.28 28.49
CA GLU A 690 -19.73 -7.86 28.72
C GLU A 690 -20.99 -7.03 28.99
N ALA A 691 -20.78 -5.80 29.44
CA ALA A 691 -21.87 -4.86 29.67
C ALA A 691 -22.56 -4.46 28.38
N THR A 692 -23.87 -4.29 28.42
CA THR A 692 -24.64 -3.79 27.27
C THR A 692 -24.15 -2.38 26.88
N GLN A 693 -23.82 -2.20 25.62
CA GLN A 693 -23.45 -0.91 25.04
C GLN A 693 -24.66 -0.29 24.36
N THR A 694 -24.91 0.98 24.59
CA THR A 694 -25.98 1.73 23.91
C THR A 694 -25.43 3.09 23.50
N ASN A 695 -25.62 3.44 22.22
CA ASN A 695 -25.22 4.72 21.67
C ASN A 695 -26.38 5.34 20.90
N THR A 696 -26.55 6.66 21.00
CA THR A 696 -27.53 7.43 20.26
C THR A 696 -26.83 8.59 19.60
N ARG A 697 -26.97 8.71 18.28
CA ARG A 697 -26.37 9.78 17.49
C ARG A 697 -27.46 10.57 16.77
N GLY A 698 -27.31 11.88 16.73
CA GLY A 698 -28.06 12.76 15.84
C GLY A 698 -27.12 13.42 14.86
N PHE A 699 -27.55 13.60 13.63
CA PHE A 699 -26.75 14.23 12.58
C PHE A 699 -27.59 15.18 11.74
N MET A 700 -26.91 16.17 11.17
CA MET A 700 -27.48 17.07 10.15
C MET A 700 -26.36 17.46 9.20
N THR A 701 -26.57 17.25 7.91
CA THR A 701 -25.60 17.56 6.88
C THR A 701 -26.27 18.33 5.74
N ILE A 702 -25.56 19.28 5.17
CA ILE A 702 -26.03 20.08 4.01
C ILE A 702 -24.95 20.01 2.95
N PHE A 703 -25.30 19.49 1.79
CA PHE A 703 -24.42 19.46 0.61
C PHE A 703 -24.88 20.50 -0.40
N ALA A 704 -23.93 21.19 -1.00
CA ALA A 704 -24.16 22.08 -2.12
C ALA A 704 -23.29 21.64 -3.30
N GLY A 705 -23.91 21.18 -4.38
CA GLY A 705 -23.25 20.82 -5.63
C GLY A 705 -23.71 21.70 -6.78
N VAL A 706 -22.84 21.90 -7.77
CA VAL A 706 -23.22 22.51 -9.04
C VAL A 706 -23.83 21.41 -9.92
N GLN A 707 -24.98 21.71 -10.58
CA GLN A 707 -25.57 20.77 -11.54
C GLN A 707 -24.69 20.57 -12.76
#